data_f65076a6d4ce60cd2bec4af9d3b82d19
#
_entry.id   f65076a6d4ce60cd2bec4af9d3b82d19
#
_cell.length_a   1.000
_cell.length_b   1.000
_cell.length_c   1.000
_cell.angle_alpha   90.00
_cell.angle_beta   90.00
_cell.angle_gamma   90.00
#
_symmetry.space_group_name_H-M   'P 1'
#
loop_
_entity.id
_entity.type
_entity.pdbx_description
1 polymer ?
#
loop_
_entity_poly.entity_id
_entity_poly.type
_entity_poly.pdbx_seq_one_letter_code
_entity_poly.pdbx_strand_id
1 'polypeptide(L)'
;MNQNERKTVARRMILLIAVACVIMGLYVMRLIFLQLVNGDDFKAKATNTTDYNFTVTAARGDIVDSAGRRIATTTTSYNVVLNKLLMGDRDLDTMLQQIVELLRANGESWNDTLLIGQADAAGNYAFTDDDTSTSDQKQLADMKETLGLQQYATANDVMEMLVEKNDLQDFSPEWQRVLAGIHYEMDRQAFSNVNNFVMAENVSTLAVATIKEHSLQLPGVEIVETSARSYDQSDIVPAVLGRVGKITAEKWKVTDSNGQVTYPLREKGYNMNDVLGISGLESVYEDELRGKDGVETITRNSDGVIVDTKLTTVPEPGHTVQLTIDSNFQRAVDKALADNIDMINRVYNTGTMKAAAGAVVVLDVKNGSVLAASNYPSYDQNLYAANYSEYSSDPSLPLFNRALQGLYTPGSTFKPAVAVAALDSGLINQYSTVYCNGVYNYFKDYHPRCTRHGHSGNIDVVTAIKWSCNIFFYDVGRRLTSDVYDAYAYKLGLGQRTGVEVGEAVGRLTTKSDSNYMASLDVQAAIGQGNTVVSPIQLATYAATLANNGTRYRTHFVKAILDTNTGEVLSETKPEVMDVIEGTGNTFELVRQGMKQVPSTISDKISSYPVPIACKTGTPQRSETYAPGKHYLNAMMVAYLPADDPQIAIGLSIEYGGYGARTGDLVVDIANAYFALKDGSLAQQAEAEKEAEQAQQEDQAQTTDPAQAAAGQTTGNAAAQPAQMAPAADTAAPETAAKGEAQPAVQDEQQPAADTEQNPDAIAPEN
;
A
#
# COMPACT_ATOMS: atom_id res chain seq x y z
N MET A 1 -3.07 26.01 -92.04
CA MET A 1 -4.02 24.87 -91.75
C MET A 1 -4.97 24.76 -92.90
N ASN A 2 -4.87 23.68 -93.64
CA ASN A 2 -5.60 23.46 -94.90
C ASN A 2 -7.12 23.28 -94.59
N GLN A 3 -8.02 23.68 -95.55
CA GLN A 3 -9.49 23.64 -95.31
C GLN A 3 -10.00 22.27 -94.91
N ASN A 4 -9.31 21.20 -95.33
CA ASN A 4 -9.67 19.82 -94.89
C ASN A 4 -9.22 19.49 -93.43
N GLU A 5 -8.15 20.06 -92.91
CA GLU A 5 -7.74 19.89 -91.54
C GLU A 5 -8.69 20.62 -90.61
N ARG A 6 -9.19 21.78 -90.91
CA ARG A 6 -10.23 22.51 -90.15
C ARG A 6 -11.54 21.72 -90.06
N LYS A 7 -11.97 21.07 -91.16
CA LYS A 7 -13.15 20.22 -91.18
C LYS A 7 -12.96 18.95 -90.26
N THR A 8 -11.77 18.38 -90.24
CA THR A 8 -11.45 17.20 -89.45
C THR A 8 -11.37 17.54 -87.94
N VAL A 9 -10.76 18.66 -87.58
CA VAL A 9 -10.71 19.17 -86.22
C VAL A 9 -12.13 19.52 -85.70
N ALA A 10 -12.94 20.19 -86.53
CA ALA A 10 -14.32 20.52 -86.22
C ALA A 10 -15.18 19.23 -85.96
N ARG A 11 -15.05 18.20 -86.82
CA ARG A 11 -15.73 16.89 -86.57
C ARG A 11 -15.28 16.20 -85.30
N ARG A 12 -13.98 16.23 -84.98
CA ARG A 12 -13.46 15.68 -83.71
C ARG A 12 -13.94 16.46 -82.49
N MET A 13 -14.01 17.79 -82.60
CA MET A 13 -14.61 18.59 -81.47
C MET A 13 -16.09 18.33 -81.31
N ILE A 14 -16.87 18.21 -82.41
CA ILE A 14 -18.31 17.86 -82.34
C ILE A 14 -18.50 16.48 -81.70
N LEU A 15 -17.63 15.51 -82.05
CA LEU A 15 -17.66 14.16 -81.42
C LEU A 15 -17.36 14.21 -79.95
N LEU A 16 -16.34 14.97 -79.53
CA LEU A 16 -16.00 15.15 -78.12
C LEU A 16 -17.11 15.83 -77.33
N ILE A 17 -17.75 16.86 -77.92
CA ILE A 17 -18.92 17.52 -77.29
C ILE A 17 -20.08 16.56 -77.21
N ALA A 18 -20.36 15.77 -78.25
CA ALA A 18 -21.43 14.75 -78.16
C ALA A 18 -21.20 13.69 -77.08
N VAL A 19 -19.96 13.20 -76.95
CA VAL A 19 -19.58 12.26 -75.85
C VAL A 19 -19.73 12.94 -74.50
N ALA A 20 -19.29 14.18 -74.35
CA ALA A 20 -19.43 14.93 -73.11
C ALA A 20 -20.96 15.14 -72.74
N CYS A 21 -21.80 15.44 -73.77
CA CYS A 21 -23.24 15.56 -73.55
C CYS A 21 -23.89 14.22 -73.10
N VAL A 22 -23.47 13.10 -73.70
CA VAL A 22 -23.96 11.75 -73.27
C VAL A 22 -23.53 11.45 -71.89
N ILE A 23 -22.27 11.68 -71.50
CA ILE A 23 -21.79 11.49 -70.12
C ILE A 23 -22.61 12.37 -69.14
N MET A 24 -22.78 13.63 -69.47
CA MET A 24 -23.58 14.55 -68.65
C MET A 24 -25.04 14.10 -68.54
N GLY A 25 -25.63 13.62 -69.64
CA GLY A 25 -26.96 13.02 -69.63
C GLY A 25 -27.07 11.81 -68.69
N LEU A 26 -26.07 10.93 -68.69
CA LEU A 26 -26.01 9.80 -67.80
C LEU A 26 -25.88 10.23 -66.34
N TYR A 27 -25.09 11.26 -66.06
CA TYR A 27 -24.97 11.83 -64.70
C TYR A 27 -26.31 12.45 -64.24
N VAL A 28 -26.98 13.21 -65.10
CA VAL A 28 -28.28 13.79 -64.77
C VAL A 28 -29.33 12.69 -64.57
N MET A 29 -29.33 11.66 -65.41
CA MET A 29 -30.26 10.52 -65.25
C MET A 29 -29.97 9.78 -63.98
N ARG A 30 -28.71 9.59 -63.59
CA ARG A 30 -28.30 8.98 -62.31
C ARG A 30 -28.73 9.83 -61.12
N LEU A 31 -28.58 11.16 -61.20
CA LEU A 31 -29.03 12.08 -60.17
C LEU A 31 -30.58 12.06 -60.01
N ILE A 32 -31.31 12.06 -61.13
CA ILE A 32 -32.76 11.92 -61.09
C ILE A 32 -33.19 10.59 -60.43
N PHE A 33 -32.54 9.50 -60.82
CA PHE A 33 -32.82 8.20 -60.22
C PHE A 33 -32.53 8.19 -58.70
N LEU A 34 -31.42 8.76 -58.24
CA LEU A 34 -31.07 8.84 -56.83
C LEU A 34 -31.96 9.80 -56.05
N GLN A 35 -32.37 10.93 -56.64
CA GLN A 35 -33.09 11.96 -55.89
C GLN A 35 -34.65 11.86 -56.04
N LEU A 36 -35.17 11.41 -57.17
CA LEU A 36 -36.63 11.36 -57.38
C LEU A 36 -37.20 9.95 -57.32
N VAL A 37 -36.45 8.92 -57.73
CA VAL A 37 -36.99 7.52 -57.67
C VAL A 37 -36.69 6.89 -56.33
N ASN A 38 -35.48 7.05 -55.80
CA ASN A 38 -35.08 6.47 -54.52
C ASN A 38 -35.03 7.51 -53.39
N GLY A 39 -35.36 8.78 -53.64
CA GLY A 39 -35.26 9.87 -52.69
C GLY A 39 -36.07 9.65 -51.42
N ASP A 40 -37.25 9.10 -51.55
CA ASP A 40 -38.12 8.79 -50.40
C ASP A 40 -37.58 7.60 -49.59
N ASP A 41 -36.99 6.58 -50.24
CA ASP A 41 -36.31 5.47 -49.56
C ASP A 41 -35.05 5.91 -48.80
N PHE A 42 -34.23 6.77 -49.42
CA PHE A 42 -33.08 7.35 -48.75
C PHE A 42 -33.47 8.30 -47.61
N LYS A 43 -34.55 9.06 -47.81
CA LYS A 43 -35.09 9.93 -46.75
C LYS A 43 -35.71 9.12 -45.63
N ALA A 44 -36.44 8.02 -45.92
CA ALA A 44 -36.95 7.10 -44.90
C ALA A 44 -35.79 6.40 -44.12
N LYS A 45 -34.75 5.98 -44.81
CA LYS A 45 -33.55 5.42 -44.19
C LYS A 45 -32.81 6.43 -43.32
N ALA A 46 -32.74 7.71 -43.75
CA ALA A 46 -32.14 8.79 -42.97
C ALA A 46 -33.00 9.26 -41.79
N THR A 47 -34.33 9.04 -41.84
CA THR A 47 -35.26 9.40 -40.75
C THR A 47 -35.53 8.26 -39.78
N ASN A 48 -35.31 6.99 -40.15
CA ASN A 48 -35.33 5.87 -39.22
C ASN A 48 -34.00 5.84 -38.44
N THR A 49 -33.97 6.52 -37.32
CA THR A 49 -32.81 6.56 -36.41
C THR A 49 -33.12 5.77 -35.15
N THR A 50 -32.09 5.19 -34.59
CA THR A 50 -32.11 4.51 -33.28
C THR A 50 -31.11 5.17 -32.37
N ASP A 51 -31.55 5.54 -31.17
CA ASP A 51 -30.67 6.14 -30.15
C ASP A 51 -30.06 5.05 -29.28
N TYR A 52 -28.77 5.13 -29.11
CA TYR A 52 -27.97 4.29 -28.21
C TYR A 52 -27.39 5.17 -27.12
N ASN A 53 -27.66 4.84 -25.88
CA ASN A 53 -27.11 5.55 -24.75
C ASN A 53 -25.84 4.84 -24.25
N PHE A 54 -24.75 5.60 -24.17
CA PHE A 54 -23.48 5.15 -23.63
C PHE A 54 -23.20 5.88 -22.32
N THR A 55 -22.72 5.16 -21.33
CA THR A 55 -22.28 5.76 -20.07
C THR A 55 -20.92 6.42 -20.28
N VAL A 56 -20.81 7.71 -19.92
CA VAL A 56 -19.55 8.45 -19.84
C VAL A 56 -19.13 8.46 -18.38
N THR A 57 -18.13 7.68 -18.05
CA THR A 57 -17.67 7.53 -16.66
C THR A 57 -17.17 8.86 -16.11
N ALA A 58 -17.64 9.23 -14.93
CA ALA A 58 -17.16 10.40 -14.22
C ALA A 58 -15.70 10.22 -13.77
N ALA A 59 -14.93 11.31 -13.74
CA ALA A 59 -13.61 11.30 -13.13
C ALA A 59 -13.75 11.09 -11.62
N ARG A 60 -13.00 10.11 -11.09
CA ARG A 60 -12.92 9.89 -9.66
C ARG A 60 -12.19 11.04 -8.98
N GLY A 61 -12.70 11.54 -7.87
CA GLY A 61 -12.13 12.64 -7.12
C GLY A 61 -10.70 12.40 -6.65
N ASP A 62 -9.95 13.46 -6.48
CA ASP A 62 -8.56 13.40 -6.02
C ASP A 62 -8.46 13.09 -4.52
N ILE A 63 -7.36 12.45 -4.11
CA ILE A 63 -6.93 12.42 -2.72
C ILE A 63 -5.69 13.31 -2.62
N VAL A 64 -5.75 14.33 -1.76
CA VAL A 64 -4.69 15.30 -1.60
C VAL A 64 -4.18 15.33 -0.16
N ASP A 65 -2.94 15.76 0.03
CA ASP A 65 -2.37 15.93 1.36
C ASP A 65 -2.89 17.23 2.05
N SER A 66 -2.42 17.49 3.25
CA SER A 66 -2.85 18.64 4.05
C SER A 66 -2.53 19.99 3.41
N ALA A 67 -1.54 20.05 2.50
CA ALA A 67 -1.13 21.21 1.73
C ALA A 67 -1.78 21.31 0.34
N GLY A 68 -2.63 20.31 -0.05
CA GLY A 68 -3.31 20.26 -1.35
C GLY A 68 -2.49 19.62 -2.47
N ARG A 69 -1.36 18.97 -2.16
CA ARG A 69 -0.57 18.22 -3.15
C ARG A 69 -1.27 16.89 -3.44
N ARG A 70 -1.38 16.53 -4.72
CA ARG A 70 -2.02 15.28 -5.14
C ARG A 70 -1.24 14.07 -4.67
N ILE A 71 -1.95 13.11 -4.08
CA ILE A 71 -1.44 11.79 -3.73
C ILE A 71 -2.02 10.77 -4.70
N ALA A 72 -3.33 10.81 -4.93
CA ALA A 72 -4.02 9.98 -5.91
C ALA A 72 -4.92 10.84 -6.78
N THR A 73 -4.87 10.62 -8.10
CA THR A 73 -5.65 11.37 -9.08
C THR A 73 -6.23 10.44 -10.14
N THR A 74 -7.08 10.97 -10.99
CA THR A 74 -7.62 10.25 -12.15
C THR A 74 -7.03 10.84 -13.42
N THR A 75 -6.38 9.99 -14.21
CA THR A 75 -5.82 10.36 -15.49
C THR A 75 -6.61 9.74 -16.63
N THR A 76 -6.61 10.41 -17.80
CA THR A 76 -7.15 9.82 -19.02
C THR A 76 -6.28 8.65 -19.43
N SER A 77 -6.93 7.54 -19.74
CA SER A 77 -6.31 6.33 -20.25
C SER A 77 -7.08 5.78 -21.46
N TYR A 78 -6.56 4.77 -22.10
CA TYR A 78 -7.16 4.20 -23.29
C TYR A 78 -7.19 2.67 -23.19
N ASN A 79 -8.34 2.11 -23.55
CA ASN A 79 -8.51 0.66 -23.65
C ASN A 79 -8.63 0.26 -25.11
N VAL A 80 -8.06 -0.88 -25.46
CA VAL A 80 -8.28 -1.55 -26.76
C VAL A 80 -9.46 -2.48 -26.60
N VAL A 81 -10.53 -2.23 -27.33
CA VAL A 81 -11.79 -2.94 -27.20
C VAL A 81 -12.18 -3.60 -28.52
N LEU A 82 -12.62 -4.85 -28.48
CA LEU A 82 -13.16 -5.56 -29.64
C LEU A 82 -14.69 -5.51 -29.62
N ASN A 83 -15.26 -5.07 -30.74
CA ASN A 83 -16.69 -5.00 -30.99
C ASN A 83 -17.08 -6.02 -32.06
N LYS A 84 -17.73 -7.11 -31.63
CA LYS A 84 -18.07 -8.24 -32.48
C LYS A 84 -18.94 -7.85 -33.68
N LEU A 85 -19.84 -6.89 -33.52
CA LEU A 85 -20.71 -6.43 -34.60
C LEU A 85 -19.95 -5.74 -35.75
N LEU A 86 -18.79 -5.14 -35.45
CA LEU A 86 -18.01 -4.38 -36.42
C LEU A 86 -16.87 -5.20 -37.06
N MET A 87 -16.61 -6.43 -36.58
CA MET A 87 -15.55 -7.29 -37.08
C MET A 87 -15.83 -7.87 -38.48
N GLY A 88 -17.11 -8.02 -38.86
CA GLY A 88 -17.52 -8.64 -40.11
C GLY A 88 -17.16 -10.13 -40.15
N ASP A 89 -16.92 -10.67 -41.35
CA ASP A 89 -16.62 -12.08 -41.61
C ASP A 89 -15.09 -12.40 -41.52
N ARG A 90 -14.33 -11.62 -40.73
CA ARG A 90 -12.88 -11.85 -40.57
C ARG A 90 -12.62 -12.99 -39.58
N ASP A 91 -11.53 -13.72 -39.83
CA ASP A 91 -11.02 -14.68 -38.90
C ASP A 91 -10.55 -14.02 -37.60
N LEU A 92 -11.18 -14.38 -36.49
CA LEU A 92 -10.96 -13.81 -35.18
C LEU A 92 -9.52 -14.04 -34.72
N ASP A 93 -9.01 -15.25 -34.86
CA ASP A 93 -7.72 -15.64 -34.29
C ASP A 93 -6.55 -14.98 -35.01
N THR A 94 -6.64 -14.88 -36.34
CA THR A 94 -5.67 -14.10 -37.11
C THR A 94 -5.66 -12.61 -36.71
N MET A 95 -6.83 -12.06 -36.42
CA MET A 95 -6.92 -10.66 -35.97
C MET A 95 -6.39 -10.47 -34.55
N LEU A 96 -6.70 -11.39 -33.62
CA LEU A 96 -6.14 -11.40 -32.27
C LEU A 96 -4.62 -11.49 -32.30
N GLN A 97 -4.07 -12.36 -33.14
CA GLN A 97 -2.63 -12.46 -33.33
C GLN A 97 -2.01 -11.12 -33.75
N GLN A 98 -2.59 -10.43 -34.75
CA GLN A 98 -2.11 -9.12 -35.18
C GLN A 98 -2.17 -8.07 -34.05
N ILE A 99 -3.25 -8.04 -33.26
CA ILE A 99 -3.37 -7.11 -32.14
C ILE A 99 -2.31 -7.39 -31.07
N VAL A 100 -2.09 -8.66 -30.73
CA VAL A 100 -1.06 -9.07 -29.75
C VAL A 100 0.34 -8.68 -30.24
N GLU A 101 0.65 -8.86 -31.54
CA GLU A 101 1.92 -8.42 -32.11
C GLU A 101 2.13 -6.91 -32.02
N LEU A 102 1.08 -6.13 -32.28
CA LEU A 102 1.13 -4.66 -32.12
C LEU A 102 1.30 -4.24 -30.66
N LEU A 103 0.58 -4.89 -29.74
CA LEU A 103 0.72 -4.62 -28.30
C LEU A 103 2.14 -4.97 -27.82
N ARG A 104 2.66 -6.15 -28.16
CA ARG A 104 4.04 -6.57 -27.83
C ARG A 104 5.09 -5.60 -28.37
N ALA A 105 4.93 -5.14 -29.61
CA ALA A 105 5.86 -4.20 -30.23
C ALA A 105 5.93 -2.84 -29.50
N ASN A 106 4.87 -2.47 -28.80
CA ASN A 106 4.79 -1.25 -28.00
C ASN A 106 5.02 -1.50 -26.48
N GLY A 107 5.38 -2.72 -26.08
CA GLY A 107 5.62 -3.04 -24.68
C GLY A 107 4.35 -3.16 -23.82
N GLU A 108 3.20 -3.31 -24.46
CA GLU A 108 1.90 -3.42 -23.80
C GLU A 108 1.53 -4.88 -23.48
N SER A 109 0.71 -5.05 -22.45
CA SER A 109 0.10 -6.31 -22.11
C SER A 109 -1.36 -6.38 -22.57
N TRP A 110 -1.94 -7.58 -22.57
CA TRP A 110 -3.37 -7.79 -22.88
C TRP A 110 -4.02 -8.57 -21.75
N ASN A 111 -5.35 -8.56 -21.72
CA ASN A 111 -6.14 -9.27 -20.73
C ASN A 111 -6.05 -10.79 -20.96
N ASP A 112 -5.33 -11.46 -20.08
CA ASP A 112 -5.11 -12.89 -20.04
C ASP A 112 -4.98 -13.34 -18.58
N THR A 113 -6.01 -13.96 -18.05
CA THR A 113 -6.07 -14.44 -16.67
C THR A 113 -6.02 -15.97 -16.57
N LEU A 114 -5.65 -16.64 -17.65
CA LEU A 114 -5.46 -18.10 -17.65
C LEU A 114 -4.21 -18.46 -16.84
N LEU A 115 -4.38 -19.24 -15.76
CA LEU A 115 -3.32 -19.60 -14.81
C LEU A 115 -2.39 -20.71 -15.38
N ILE A 116 -1.95 -20.56 -16.61
CA ILE A 116 -1.05 -21.51 -17.29
C ILE A 116 0.10 -20.71 -17.93
N GLY A 117 1.33 -21.15 -17.71
CA GLY A 117 2.52 -20.57 -18.33
C GLY A 117 2.68 -20.94 -19.81
N GLN A 118 3.71 -20.40 -20.46
CA GLN A 118 4.11 -20.80 -21.81
C GLN A 118 4.60 -22.24 -21.81
N ALA A 119 4.48 -22.93 -22.96
CA ALA A 119 5.00 -24.26 -23.13
C ALA A 119 6.52 -24.31 -22.92
N ASP A 120 7.01 -25.36 -22.26
CA ASP A 120 8.44 -25.64 -22.16
C ASP A 120 9.03 -26.10 -23.52
N ALA A 121 10.34 -26.32 -23.56
CA ALA A 121 11.03 -26.78 -24.77
C ALA A 121 10.56 -28.17 -25.26
N ALA A 122 9.88 -28.94 -24.41
CA ALA A 122 9.27 -30.23 -24.74
C ALA A 122 7.80 -30.14 -25.14
N GLY A 123 7.21 -28.92 -25.06
CA GLY A 123 5.81 -28.64 -25.38
C GLY A 123 4.83 -28.88 -24.23
N ASN A 124 5.31 -29.03 -23.00
CA ASN A 124 4.44 -29.20 -21.84
C ASN A 124 4.10 -27.86 -21.21
N TYR A 125 2.88 -27.74 -20.69
CA TYR A 125 2.38 -26.61 -19.96
C TYR A 125 2.40 -26.87 -18.45
N ALA A 126 2.62 -25.81 -17.68
CA ALA A 126 2.53 -25.84 -16.22
C ALA A 126 1.62 -24.71 -15.71
N PHE A 127 0.98 -24.93 -14.56
CA PHE A 127 0.25 -23.85 -13.91
C PHE A 127 1.22 -22.79 -13.38
N THR A 128 0.84 -21.51 -13.46
CA THR A 128 1.66 -20.38 -12.98
C THR A 128 1.62 -20.23 -11.47
N ASP A 129 0.52 -20.66 -10.84
CA ASP A 129 0.27 -20.52 -9.39
C ASP A 129 0.20 -21.91 -8.74
N ASP A 130 1.28 -22.66 -8.81
CA ASP A 130 1.25 -24.09 -8.50
C ASP A 130 1.53 -24.44 -7.03
N ASP A 131 1.67 -23.54 -6.08
CA ASP A 131 2.10 -24.23 -4.87
C ASP A 131 1.95 -23.65 -3.47
N THR A 132 1.59 -22.47 -3.17
CA THR A 132 1.85 -22.10 -1.77
C THR A 132 0.76 -21.36 -0.99
N SER A 133 -0.18 -20.68 -1.64
CA SER A 133 -1.22 -19.97 -0.90
C SER A 133 -2.60 -20.63 -1.05
N THR A 134 -3.39 -20.57 0.01
CA THR A 134 -4.81 -21.00 -0.01
C THR A 134 -5.62 -20.22 -1.05
N SER A 135 -5.19 -19.01 -1.38
CA SER A 135 -5.80 -18.14 -2.38
C SER A 135 -5.58 -18.68 -3.79
N ASP A 136 -4.35 -19.06 -4.14
CA ASP A 136 -3.96 -19.48 -5.49
C ASP A 136 -4.56 -20.84 -5.80
N GLN A 137 -4.56 -21.76 -4.83
CA GLN A 137 -5.25 -23.03 -4.93
C GLN A 137 -6.76 -22.88 -5.19
N LYS A 138 -7.38 -21.87 -4.54
CA LYS A 138 -8.78 -21.56 -4.77
C LYS A 138 -9.02 -21.02 -6.18
N GLN A 139 -8.19 -20.07 -6.65
CA GLN A 139 -8.30 -19.52 -8.01
C GLN A 139 -8.16 -20.59 -9.07
N LEU A 140 -7.18 -21.51 -8.91
CA LEU A 140 -7.00 -22.65 -9.80
C LEU A 140 -8.19 -23.62 -9.77
N ALA A 141 -8.75 -23.88 -8.59
CA ALA A 141 -9.94 -24.70 -8.45
C ALA A 141 -11.16 -24.07 -9.13
N ASP A 142 -11.38 -22.76 -8.93
CA ASP A 142 -12.45 -21.97 -9.52
C ASP A 142 -12.31 -21.91 -11.07
N MET A 143 -11.07 -21.81 -11.58
CA MET A 143 -10.78 -21.86 -13.02
C MET A 143 -11.16 -23.24 -13.60
N LYS A 144 -10.73 -24.34 -12.99
CA LYS A 144 -11.07 -25.71 -13.44
C LYS A 144 -12.58 -25.95 -13.40
N GLU A 145 -13.26 -25.51 -12.35
CA GLU A 145 -14.73 -25.60 -12.23
C GLU A 145 -15.43 -24.79 -13.34
N THR A 146 -14.97 -23.56 -13.61
CA THR A 146 -15.51 -22.71 -14.68
C THR A 146 -15.36 -23.36 -16.06
N LEU A 147 -14.26 -24.08 -16.28
CA LEU A 147 -14.01 -24.84 -17.50
C LEU A 147 -14.71 -26.21 -17.52
N GLY A 148 -15.39 -26.60 -16.45
CA GLY A 148 -16.07 -27.89 -16.33
C GLY A 148 -15.11 -29.08 -16.16
N LEU A 149 -13.86 -28.84 -15.73
CA LEU A 149 -12.84 -29.85 -15.55
C LEU A 149 -12.79 -30.35 -14.10
N GLN A 150 -12.27 -31.58 -13.95
CA GLN A 150 -12.04 -32.14 -12.63
C GLN A 150 -10.83 -31.48 -11.95
N GLN A 151 -10.82 -31.45 -10.62
CA GLN A 151 -9.75 -30.83 -9.85
C GLN A 151 -8.34 -31.40 -10.09
N TYR A 152 -8.27 -32.68 -10.50
CA TYR A 152 -7.01 -33.34 -10.82
C TYR A 152 -6.48 -33.07 -12.24
N ALA A 153 -7.23 -32.35 -13.08
CA ALA A 153 -6.79 -32.05 -14.45
C ALA A 153 -5.44 -31.26 -14.40
N THR A 154 -4.53 -31.68 -15.26
CA THR A 154 -3.22 -31.04 -15.43
C THR A 154 -3.31 -29.79 -16.31
N ALA A 155 -2.26 -28.96 -16.34
CA ALA A 155 -2.20 -27.82 -17.25
C ALA A 155 -2.27 -28.26 -18.73
N ASN A 156 -1.70 -29.40 -19.06
CA ASN A 156 -1.80 -29.99 -20.41
C ASN A 156 -3.25 -30.37 -20.76
N ASP A 157 -4.00 -30.97 -19.84
CA ASP A 157 -5.41 -31.34 -20.07
C ASP A 157 -6.27 -30.10 -20.30
N VAL A 158 -5.99 -29.01 -19.54
CA VAL A 158 -6.68 -27.72 -19.72
C VAL A 158 -6.36 -27.11 -21.09
N MET A 159 -5.10 -27.10 -21.48
CA MET A 159 -4.69 -26.55 -22.77
C MET A 159 -5.22 -27.38 -23.95
N GLU A 160 -5.17 -28.71 -23.88
CA GLU A 160 -5.74 -29.59 -24.90
C GLU A 160 -7.24 -29.28 -25.12
N MET A 161 -8.00 -29.15 -24.03
CA MET A 161 -9.42 -28.79 -24.07
C MET A 161 -9.65 -27.41 -24.69
N LEU A 162 -8.87 -26.38 -24.30
CA LEU A 162 -9.03 -25.03 -24.83
C LEU A 162 -8.62 -24.94 -26.30
N VAL A 163 -7.57 -25.64 -26.72
CA VAL A 163 -7.12 -25.72 -28.12
C VAL A 163 -8.17 -26.41 -28.98
N GLU A 164 -8.77 -27.53 -28.49
CA GLU A 164 -9.84 -28.23 -29.21
C GLU A 164 -11.12 -27.38 -29.29
N LYS A 165 -11.54 -26.76 -28.17
CA LYS A 165 -12.75 -25.94 -28.10
C LYS A 165 -12.72 -24.74 -29.05
N ASN A 166 -11.56 -24.15 -29.25
CA ASN A 166 -11.40 -22.92 -30.03
C ASN A 166 -10.72 -23.13 -31.38
N ASP A 167 -10.56 -24.36 -31.85
CA ASP A 167 -9.98 -24.72 -33.15
C ASP A 167 -8.56 -24.17 -33.38
N LEU A 168 -7.70 -24.19 -32.32
CA LEU A 168 -6.36 -23.58 -32.35
C LEU A 168 -5.22 -24.56 -32.78
N GLN A 169 -5.54 -25.75 -33.30
CA GLN A 169 -4.56 -26.79 -33.58
C GLN A 169 -3.50 -26.38 -34.62
N ASP A 170 -3.83 -25.48 -35.52
CA ASP A 170 -2.95 -25.04 -36.60
C ASP A 170 -1.92 -23.97 -36.14
N PHE A 171 -2.05 -23.44 -34.93
CA PHE A 171 -1.12 -22.47 -34.35
C PHE A 171 0.06 -23.13 -33.65
N SER A 172 1.19 -22.42 -33.55
CA SER A 172 2.33 -22.88 -32.76
C SER A 172 1.97 -22.99 -31.26
N PRO A 173 2.67 -23.80 -30.47
CA PRO A 173 2.37 -23.92 -29.01
C PRO A 173 2.37 -22.59 -28.26
N GLU A 174 3.25 -21.67 -28.65
CA GLU A 174 3.26 -20.31 -28.10
C GLU A 174 1.94 -19.58 -28.37
N TRP A 175 1.50 -19.59 -29.65
CA TRP A 175 0.26 -18.92 -30.04
C TRP A 175 -0.98 -19.65 -29.53
N GLN A 176 -0.95 -20.99 -29.43
CA GLN A 176 -2.01 -21.74 -28.78
C GLN A 176 -2.25 -21.24 -27.34
N ARG A 177 -1.16 -21.06 -26.58
CA ARG A 177 -1.27 -20.54 -25.20
C ARG A 177 -1.83 -19.13 -25.15
N VAL A 178 -1.34 -18.23 -25.99
CA VAL A 178 -1.79 -16.81 -26.03
C VAL A 178 -3.27 -16.71 -26.43
N LEU A 179 -3.65 -17.37 -27.52
CA LEU A 179 -5.03 -17.33 -28.02
C LEU A 179 -5.99 -18.04 -27.05
N ALA A 180 -5.60 -19.17 -26.47
CA ALA A 180 -6.40 -19.86 -25.45
C ALA A 180 -6.67 -18.97 -24.21
N GLY A 181 -5.66 -18.17 -23.78
CA GLY A 181 -5.83 -17.20 -22.70
C GLY A 181 -6.83 -16.09 -23.04
N ILE A 182 -6.72 -15.56 -24.26
CA ILE A 182 -7.65 -14.51 -24.72
C ILE A 182 -9.07 -15.06 -24.88
N HIS A 183 -9.25 -16.24 -25.45
CA HIS A 183 -10.57 -16.89 -25.55
C HIS A 183 -11.16 -17.20 -24.17
N TYR A 184 -10.35 -17.67 -23.23
CA TYR A 184 -10.78 -17.86 -21.85
C TYR A 184 -11.29 -16.55 -21.22
N GLU A 185 -10.58 -15.46 -21.45
CA GLU A 185 -10.98 -14.14 -20.94
C GLU A 185 -12.22 -13.58 -21.69
N MET A 186 -12.34 -13.83 -22.99
CA MET A 186 -13.56 -13.52 -23.76
C MET A 186 -14.80 -14.22 -23.21
N ASP A 187 -14.67 -15.51 -22.86
CA ASP A 187 -15.75 -16.28 -22.24
C ASP A 187 -16.11 -15.69 -20.86
N ARG A 188 -15.12 -15.34 -20.04
CA ARG A 188 -15.33 -14.72 -18.74
C ARG A 188 -16.05 -13.38 -18.83
N GLN A 189 -15.69 -12.57 -19.82
CA GLN A 189 -16.32 -11.27 -20.07
C GLN A 189 -17.63 -11.39 -20.85
N ALA A 190 -18.08 -12.60 -21.20
CA ALA A 190 -19.30 -12.87 -22.00
C ALA A 190 -19.32 -12.09 -23.33
N PHE A 191 -18.19 -12.12 -24.06
CA PHE A 191 -18.04 -11.46 -25.35
C PHE A 191 -19.11 -11.90 -26.34
N SER A 192 -19.87 -10.95 -26.87
CA SER A 192 -21.01 -11.20 -27.75
C SER A 192 -21.31 -10.00 -28.64
N ASN A 193 -22.32 -10.11 -29.47
CA ASN A 193 -22.80 -8.98 -30.29
C ASN A 193 -23.33 -7.79 -29.47
N VAL A 194 -23.62 -7.98 -28.21
CA VAL A 194 -24.16 -6.94 -27.31
C VAL A 194 -23.19 -6.58 -26.19
N ASN A 195 -22.07 -7.30 -26.07
CA ASN A 195 -21.06 -7.06 -25.05
C ASN A 195 -19.67 -7.09 -25.68
N ASN A 196 -18.99 -5.96 -25.66
CA ASN A 196 -17.65 -5.80 -26.19
C ASN A 196 -16.61 -6.49 -25.28
N PHE A 197 -15.49 -6.89 -25.84
CA PHE A 197 -14.35 -7.46 -25.12
C PHE A 197 -13.26 -6.40 -24.94
N VAL A 198 -12.81 -6.18 -23.71
CA VAL A 198 -11.66 -5.34 -23.42
C VAL A 198 -10.41 -6.18 -23.58
N MET A 199 -9.70 -5.98 -24.71
CA MET A 199 -8.49 -6.71 -25.09
C MET A 199 -7.27 -6.27 -24.26
N ALA A 200 -7.07 -4.96 -24.13
CA ALA A 200 -5.99 -4.38 -23.33
C ALA A 200 -6.47 -3.12 -22.62
N GLU A 201 -5.99 -2.91 -21.41
CA GLU A 201 -6.34 -1.76 -20.58
C GLU A 201 -5.13 -0.84 -20.36
N ASN A 202 -5.41 0.46 -20.22
CA ASN A 202 -4.40 1.47 -19.88
C ASN A 202 -3.21 1.52 -20.87
N VAL A 203 -3.48 1.37 -22.16
CA VAL A 203 -2.44 1.37 -23.18
C VAL A 203 -1.87 2.77 -23.41
N SER A 204 -0.59 2.85 -23.76
CA SER A 204 0.11 4.10 -24.03
C SER A 204 -0.43 4.81 -25.27
N THR A 205 -0.21 6.12 -25.33
CA THR A 205 -0.57 6.92 -26.53
C THR A 205 0.15 6.46 -27.79
N LEU A 206 1.33 5.85 -27.66
CA LEU A 206 2.06 5.26 -28.77
C LEU A 206 1.35 4.02 -29.31
N ALA A 207 0.90 3.12 -28.43
CA ALA A 207 0.11 1.94 -28.81
C ALA A 207 -1.23 2.37 -29.45
N VAL A 208 -1.91 3.37 -28.89
CA VAL A 208 -3.12 3.98 -29.49
C VAL A 208 -2.87 4.46 -30.91
N ALA A 209 -1.79 5.20 -31.15
CA ALA A 209 -1.45 5.70 -32.47
C ALA A 209 -1.17 4.55 -33.45
N THR A 210 -0.41 3.55 -33.01
CA THR A 210 -0.05 2.36 -33.83
C THR A 210 -1.30 1.55 -34.21
N ILE A 211 -2.22 1.30 -33.26
CA ILE A 211 -3.45 0.55 -33.52
C ILE A 211 -4.39 1.34 -34.46
N LYS A 212 -4.51 2.66 -34.26
CA LYS A 212 -5.31 3.53 -35.14
C LYS A 212 -4.78 3.58 -36.57
N GLU A 213 -3.46 3.53 -36.78
CA GLU A 213 -2.84 3.44 -38.10
C GLU A 213 -3.25 2.16 -38.84
N HIS A 214 -3.44 1.05 -38.10
CA HIS A 214 -3.84 -0.25 -38.63
C HIS A 214 -5.38 -0.47 -38.65
N SER A 215 -6.17 0.53 -38.33
CA SER A 215 -7.65 0.41 -38.16
C SER A 215 -8.38 -0.18 -39.38
N LEU A 216 -7.89 0.06 -40.62
CA LEU A 216 -8.47 -0.55 -41.82
C LEU A 216 -8.21 -2.06 -41.92
N GLN A 217 -7.17 -2.56 -41.27
CA GLN A 217 -6.81 -3.97 -41.20
C GLN A 217 -7.44 -4.68 -40.02
N LEU A 218 -7.87 -3.93 -39.00
CA LEU A 218 -8.43 -4.38 -37.74
C LEU A 218 -9.87 -3.89 -37.55
N PRO A 219 -10.84 -4.32 -38.42
CA PRO A 219 -12.22 -3.91 -38.26
C PRO A 219 -12.79 -4.45 -36.93
N GLY A 220 -13.55 -3.60 -36.22
CA GLY A 220 -14.10 -3.96 -34.90
C GLY A 220 -13.16 -3.74 -33.75
N VAL A 221 -11.93 -3.29 -33.98
CA VAL A 221 -11.02 -2.83 -32.92
C VAL A 221 -11.26 -1.33 -32.70
N GLU A 222 -11.67 -0.99 -31.51
CA GLU A 222 -11.96 0.38 -31.09
C GLU A 222 -11.01 0.79 -29.95
N ILE A 223 -10.59 2.05 -29.96
CA ILE A 223 -9.89 2.67 -28.82
C ILE A 223 -10.93 3.46 -28.03
N VAL A 224 -11.17 2.99 -26.82
CA VAL A 224 -12.11 3.63 -25.91
C VAL A 224 -11.33 4.43 -24.86
N GLU A 225 -11.62 5.72 -24.78
CA GLU A 225 -11.09 6.58 -23.72
C GLU A 225 -11.74 6.19 -22.40
N THR A 226 -10.91 6.02 -21.38
CA THR A 226 -11.31 5.61 -20.03
C THR A 226 -10.55 6.40 -18.98
N SER A 227 -10.89 6.20 -17.74
CA SER A 227 -10.23 6.81 -16.59
C SER A 227 -9.40 5.77 -15.85
N ALA A 228 -8.13 6.06 -15.62
CA ALA A 228 -7.24 5.26 -14.79
C ALA A 228 -6.91 5.98 -13.49
N ARG A 229 -6.91 5.24 -12.38
CA ARG A 229 -6.43 5.77 -11.10
C ARG A 229 -4.91 5.76 -11.08
N SER A 230 -4.30 6.91 -10.81
CA SER A 230 -2.86 7.11 -10.69
C SER A 230 -2.53 7.59 -9.27
N TYR A 231 -1.40 7.13 -8.74
CA TYR A 231 -0.88 7.58 -7.44
C TYR A 231 0.39 8.39 -7.70
N ASP A 232 0.23 9.72 -7.77
CA ASP A 232 1.32 10.66 -8.06
C ASP A 232 2.43 10.60 -7.00
N GLN A 233 2.05 10.21 -5.78
CA GLN A 233 2.93 9.97 -4.64
C GLN A 233 2.66 8.58 -4.08
N SER A 234 3.07 7.56 -4.85
CA SER A 234 2.75 6.14 -4.62
C SER A 234 3.38 5.53 -3.35
N ASP A 235 4.36 6.21 -2.78
CA ASP A 235 5.06 5.89 -1.54
C ASP A 235 4.31 6.35 -0.28
N ILE A 236 3.41 7.32 -0.41
CA ILE A 236 2.73 7.94 0.74
C ILE A 236 1.60 7.05 1.26
N VAL A 237 1.79 6.51 2.45
CA VAL A 237 0.84 5.68 3.21
C VAL A 237 0.00 4.70 2.39
N PRO A 238 0.60 3.88 1.50
CA PRO A 238 -0.13 3.05 0.55
C PRO A 238 -1.12 2.10 1.24
N ALA A 239 -0.77 1.56 2.40
CA ALA A 239 -1.63 0.67 3.19
C ALA A 239 -2.85 1.39 3.84
N VAL A 240 -2.83 2.73 3.93
CA VAL A 240 -3.95 3.56 4.41
C VAL A 240 -4.80 4.06 3.24
N LEU A 241 -4.16 4.53 2.17
CA LEU A 241 -4.87 4.95 0.94
C LEU A 241 -5.73 3.80 0.41
N GLY A 242 -5.18 2.62 0.38
CA GLY A 242 -5.82 1.48 -0.23
C GLY A 242 -5.81 1.59 -1.76
N ARG A 243 -6.69 0.87 -2.43
CA ARG A 243 -6.70 0.79 -3.89
C ARG A 243 -8.10 0.65 -4.47
N VAL A 244 -8.21 0.96 -5.74
CA VAL A 244 -9.38 0.66 -6.56
C VAL A 244 -9.22 -0.69 -7.28
N GLY A 245 -10.32 -1.27 -7.70
CA GLY A 245 -10.33 -2.52 -8.48
C GLY A 245 -11.70 -2.84 -9.03
N LYS A 246 -11.77 -3.83 -9.91
CA LYS A 246 -13.04 -4.30 -10.50
C LYS A 246 -13.97 -4.88 -9.43
N ILE A 247 -15.26 -4.76 -9.66
CA ILE A 247 -16.29 -5.35 -8.79
C ILE A 247 -16.18 -6.87 -8.83
N THR A 248 -16.05 -7.49 -7.65
CA THR A 248 -16.04 -8.96 -7.54
C THR A 248 -17.48 -9.51 -7.50
N ALA A 249 -17.63 -10.79 -7.84
CA ALA A 249 -18.93 -11.47 -7.80
C ALA A 249 -19.60 -11.39 -6.42
N GLU A 250 -18.80 -11.48 -5.34
CA GLU A 250 -19.26 -11.43 -3.96
C GLU A 250 -19.77 -10.03 -3.57
N LYS A 251 -19.14 -8.97 -4.11
CA LYS A 251 -19.62 -7.59 -3.91
C LYS A 251 -20.83 -7.25 -4.77
N TRP A 252 -20.89 -7.82 -5.99
CA TRP A 252 -22.01 -7.60 -6.91
C TRP A 252 -23.29 -8.28 -6.44
N LYS A 253 -23.18 -9.55 -6.02
CA LYS A 253 -24.30 -10.39 -5.61
C LYS A 253 -24.16 -10.76 -4.14
N VAL A 254 -25.00 -10.18 -3.30
CA VAL A 254 -25.03 -10.46 -1.86
C VAL A 254 -26.21 -11.35 -1.54
N THR A 255 -25.96 -12.47 -0.87
CA THR A 255 -26.99 -13.39 -0.40
C THR A 255 -27.10 -13.25 1.12
N ASP A 256 -28.30 -12.89 1.62
CA ASP A 256 -28.55 -12.75 3.05
C ASP A 256 -28.66 -14.11 3.77
N SER A 257 -28.77 -14.10 5.09
CA SER A 257 -28.92 -15.31 5.92
C SER A 257 -30.20 -16.12 5.62
N ASN A 258 -31.18 -15.55 4.91
CA ASN A 258 -32.41 -16.18 4.49
C ASN A 258 -32.36 -16.74 3.06
N GLY A 259 -31.21 -16.59 2.38
CA GLY A 259 -31.03 -17.02 0.98
C GLY A 259 -31.56 -16.02 -0.05
N GLN A 260 -31.95 -14.81 0.35
CA GLN A 260 -32.39 -13.76 -0.56
C GLN A 260 -31.19 -13.10 -1.23
N VAL A 261 -31.21 -13.04 -2.55
CA VAL A 261 -30.18 -12.41 -3.37
C VAL A 261 -30.52 -10.94 -3.62
N THR A 262 -29.55 -10.07 -3.36
CA THR A 262 -29.65 -8.62 -3.63
C THR A 262 -28.45 -8.15 -4.45
N TYR A 263 -28.59 -7.01 -5.10
CA TYR A 263 -27.55 -6.38 -5.94
C TYR A 263 -27.33 -4.94 -5.49
N PRO A 264 -26.75 -4.71 -4.30
CA PRO A 264 -26.69 -3.37 -3.70
C PRO A 264 -25.89 -2.36 -4.53
N LEU A 265 -24.86 -2.80 -5.26
CA LEU A 265 -24.11 -1.92 -6.16
C LEU A 265 -24.91 -1.50 -7.37
N ARG A 266 -25.76 -2.40 -7.92
CA ARG A 266 -26.66 -2.05 -9.02
C ARG A 266 -27.67 -0.98 -8.62
N GLU A 267 -28.18 -1.03 -7.39
CA GLU A 267 -29.10 -0.02 -6.85
C GLU A 267 -28.40 1.34 -6.68
N LYS A 268 -27.09 1.35 -6.46
CA LYS A 268 -26.24 2.56 -6.44
C LYS A 268 -25.81 3.01 -7.85
N GLY A 269 -26.28 2.36 -8.92
CA GLY A 269 -25.98 2.75 -10.31
C GLY A 269 -24.66 2.22 -10.86
N TYR A 270 -24.08 1.16 -10.26
CA TYR A 270 -22.88 0.51 -10.82
C TYR A 270 -23.25 -0.51 -11.90
N ASN A 271 -22.35 -0.69 -12.85
CA ASN A 271 -22.30 -1.82 -13.76
C ASN A 271 -21.32 -2.89 -13.24
N MET A 272 -21.45 -4.14 -13.71
CA MET A 272 -20.60 -5.25 -13.24
C MET A 272 -19.10 -5.02 -13.49
N ASN A 273 -18.77 -4.28 -14.54
CA ASN A 273 -17.38 -4.03 -14.96
C ASN A 273 -16.80 -2.72 -14.41
N ASP A 274 -17.57 -1.99 -13.60
CA ASP A 274 -17.11 -0.74 -13.00
C ASP A 274 -16.00 -1.00 -11.99
N VAL A 275 -15.20 0.05 -11.76
CA VAL A 275 -14.13 0.09 -10.78
C VAL A 275 -14.63 0.80 -9.53
N LEU A 276 -14.32 0.24 -8.36
CA LEU A 276 -14.64 0.86 -7.07
C LEU A 276 -13.46 0.76 -6.10
N GLY A 277 -13.50 1.52 -5.04
CA GLY A 277 -12.58 1.39 -3.92
C GLY A 277 -12.72 0.03 -3.23
N ILE A 278 -11.66 -0.78 -3.20
CA ILE A 278 -11.70 -2.11 -2.60
C ILE A 278 -11.06 -2.18 -1.22
N SER A 279 -10.21 -1.24 -0.88
CA SER A 279 -9.57 -1.15 0.44
C SER A 279 -9.22 0.30 0.82
N GLY A 280 -8.87 0.53 2.08
CA GLY A 280 -8.38 1.80 2.60
C GLY A 280 -9.36 2.97 2.44
N LEU A 281 -8.82 4.19 2.36
CA LEU A 281 -9.60 5.42 2.18
C LEU A 281 -10.36 5.42 0.85
N GLU A 282 -9.78 4.82 -0.22
CA GLU A 282 -10.46 4.64 -1.49
C GLU A 282 -11.81 3.92 -1.33
N SER A 283 -11.88 2.93 -0.44
CA SER A 283 -13.13 2.19 -0.17
C SER A 283 -14.05 2.91 0.80
N VAL A 284 -13.49 3.56 1.82
CA VAL A 284 -14.29 4.22 2.87
C VAL A 284 -14.99 5.47 2.30
N TYR A 285 -14.30 6.20 1.44
CA TYR A 285 -14.81 7.42 0.81
C TYR A 285 -15.27 7.20 -0.64
N GLU A 286 -15.71 5.96 -0.96
CA GLU A 286 -16.21 5.61 -2.29
C GLU A 286 -17.36 6.51 -2.76
N ASP A 287 -18.32 6.77 -1.88
CA ASP A 287 -19.50 7.58 -2.21
C ASP A 287 -19.13 9.06 -2.51
N GLU A 288 -18.02 9.56 -1.93
CA GLU A 288 -17.50 10.92 -2.18
C GLU A 288 -16.61 10.95 -3.43
N LEU A 289 -15.76 9.91 -3.59
CA LEU A 289 -14.74 9.87 -4.64
C LEU A 289 -15.30 9.51 -6.01
N ARG A 290 -16.38 8.71 -6.11
CA ARG A 290 -16.85 8.14 -7.38
C ARG A 290 -17.33 9.18 -8.39
N GLY A 291 -18.04 10.21 -7.97
CA GLY A 291 -18.75 11.12 -8.88
C GLY A 291 -20.04 10.53 -9.46
N LYS A 292 -20.60 11.17 -10.46
CA LYS A 292 -21.84 10.73 -11.15
C LYS A 292 -21.60 10.66 -12.64
N ASP A 293 -21.83 9.48 -13.21
CA ASP A 293 -21.63 9.23 -14.62
C ASP A 293 -22.57 10.05 -15.51
N GLY A 294 -22.05 10.47 -16.67
CA GLY A 294 -22.81 11.11 -17.71
C GLY A 294 -23.43 10.11 -18.69
N VAL A 295 -24.20 10.62 -19.62
CA VAL A 295 -24.81 9.84 -20.71
C VAL A 295 -24.55 10.52 -22.05
N GLU A 296 -23.93 9.81 -22.96
CA GLU A 296 -23.79 10.19 -24.37
C GLU A 296 -24.80 9.39 -25.21
N THR A 297 -25.62 10.08 -25.98
CA THR A 297 -26.56 9.47 -26.91
C THR A 297 -26.00 9.54 -28.32
N ILE A 298 -25.77 8.37 -28.91
CA ILE A 298 -25.34 8.23 -30.31
C ILE A 298 -26.53 7.79 -31.13
N THR A 299 -26.96 8.63 -32.07
CA THR A 299 -28.04 8.37 -32.99
C THR A 299 -27.49 7.75 -34.27
N ARG A 300 -27.97 6.54 -34.61
CA ARG A 300 -27.59 5.84 -35.86
C ARG A 300 -28.81 5.73 -36.79
N ASN A 301 -28.57 5.83 -38.11
CA ASN A 301 -29.60 5.54 -39.10
C ASN A 301 -29.73 4.03 -39.35
N SER A 302 -30.69 3.64 -40.20
CA SER A 302 -30.97 2.23 -40.55
C SER A 302 -29.76 1.49 -41.18
N ASP A 303 -28.78 2.21 -41.71
CA ASP A 303 -27.56 1.66 -42.32
C ASP A 303 -26.40 1.58 -41.29
N GLY A 304 -26.68 1.87 -40.00
CA GLY A 304 -25.70 1.82 -38.92
C GLY A 304 -24.78 3.03 -38.85
N VAL A 305 -24.97 4.03 -39.73
CA VAL A 305 -24.12 5.25 -39.76
C VAL A 305 -24.53 6.18 -38.62
N ILE A 306 -23.54 6.70 -37.90
CA ILE A 306 -23.75 7.73 -36.87
C ILE A 306 -24.17 9.02 -37.53
N VAL A 307 -25.37 9.52 -37.20
CA VAL A 307 -25.93 10.77 -37.73
C VAL A 307 -25.92 11.90 -36.71
N ASP A 308 -25.89 11.58 -35.41
CA ASP A 308 -25.74 12.56 -34.33
C ASP A 308 -25.08 11.93 -33.12
N THR A 309 -24.33 12.76 -32.37
CA THR A 309 -23.74 12.40 -31.10
C THR A 309 -23.94 13.56 -30.12
N LYS A 310 -24.59 13.29 -29.02
CA LYS A 310 -24.95 14.32 -28.04
C LYS A 310 -24.68 13.86 -26.62
N LEU A 311 -23.92 14.64 -25.87
CA LEU A 311 -23.81 14.46 -24.43
C LEU A 311 -25.13 14.90 -23.76
N THR A 312 -25.97 13.91 -23.38
CA THR A 312 -27.30 14.15 -22.84
C THR A 312 -27.26 14.49 -21.36
N THR A 313 -26.32 13.85 -20.63
CA THR A 313 -26.04 14.17 -19.23
C THR A 313 -24.54 14.38 -19.10
N VAL A 314 -24.12 15.51 -18.53
CA VAL A 314 -22.72 15.81 -18.26
C VAL A 314 -22.26 15.03 -17.04
N PRO A 315 -21.13 14.31 -17.09
CA PRO A 315 -20.59 13.65 -15.91
C PRO A 315 -20.16 14.69 -14.86
N GLU A 316 -20.46 14.39 -13.59
CA GLU A 316 -20.03 15.21 -12.44
C GLU A 316 -18.85 14.50 -11.76
N PRO A 317 -17.64 15.10 -11.67
CA PRO A 317 -16.51 14.46 -11.02
C PRO A 317 -16.79 14.24 -9.52
N GLY A 318 -16.11 13.25 -8.95
CA GLY A 318 -16.15 13.01 -7.50
C GLY A 318 -15.47 14.13 -6.71
N HIS A 319 -15.76 14.20 -5.42
CA HIS A 319 -15.20 15.19 -4.51
C HIS A 319 -13.75 14.87 -4.16
N THR A 320 -12.97 15.91 -3.83
CA THR A 320 -11.58 15.77 -3.38
C THR A 320 -11.54 15.48 -1.89
N VAL A 321 -10.83 14.42 -1.51
CA VAL A 321 -10.57 14.05 -0.11
C VAL A 321 -9.23 14.63 0.33
N GLN A 322 -9.25 15.60 1.25
CA GLN A 322 -8.05 16.20 1.83
C GLN A 322 -7.65 15.47 3.09
N LEU A 323 -6.39 15.00 3.15
CA LEU A 323 -5.84 14.31 4.31
C LEU A 323 -5.27 15.29 5.35
N THR A 324 -5.05 14.76 6.55
CA THR A 324 -4.31 15.44 7.63
C THR A 324 -2.80 15.32 7.48
N ILE A 325 -2.34 14.34 6.69
CA ILE A 325 -0.94 14.04 6.40
C ILE A 325 -0.35 15.10 5.47
N ASP A 326 0.84 15.60 5.78
CA ASP A 326 1.71 16.32 4.85
C ASP A 326 2.71 15.33 4.24
N SER A 327 2.78 15.25 2.90
CA SER A 327 3.59 14.27 2.18
C SER A 327 5.08 14.39 2.50
N ASN A 328 5.60 15.60 2.67
CA ASN A 328 7.01 15.82 2.99
C ASN A 328 7.32 15.37 4.42
N PHE A 329 6.39 15.63 5.35
CA PHE A 329 6.55 15.17 6.73
C PHE A 329 6.44 13.64 6.82
N GLN A 330 5.52 13.03 6.08
CA GLN A 330 5.41 11.57 6.02
C GLN A 330 6.73 10.95 5.55
N ARG A 331 7.31 11.43 4.44
CA ARG A 331 8.61 10.93 3.94
C ARG A 331 9.75 11.13 4.93
N ALA A 332 9.77 12.26 5.62
CA ALA A 332 10.78 12.50 6.66
C ALA A 332 10.66 11.50 7.82
N VAL A 333 9.43 11.12 8.21
CA VAL A 333 9.18 10.10 9.24
C VAL A 333 9.53 8.71 8.72
N ASP A 334 9.19 8.37 7.47
CA ASP A 334 9.53 7.09 6.83
C ASP A 334 11.05 6.91 6.77
N LYS A 335 11.76 7.95 6.34
CA LYS A 335 13.23 7.97 6.31
C LYS A 335 13.83 7.83 7.71
N ALA A 336 13.32 8.56 8.68
CA ALA A 336 13.82 8.49 10.06
C ALA A 336 13.65 7.07 10.64
N LEU A 337 12.52 6.39 10.35
CA LEU A 337 12.29 5.01 10.77
C LEU A 337 13.28 4.04 10.10
N ALA A 338 13.47 4.15 8.79
CA ALA A 338 14.39 3.32 8.02
C ALA A 338 15.85 3.50 8.52
N ASP A 339 16.29 4.75 8.66
CA ASP A 339 17.63 5.09 9.14
C ASP A 339 17.89 4.56 10.56
N ASN A 340 16.86 4.61 11.43
CA ASN A 340 16.98 4.08 12.79
C ASN A 340 17.06 2.56 12.82
N ILE A 341 16.29 1.85 12.00
CA ILE A 341 16.36 0.38 11.85
C ILE A 341 17.75 0.00 11.35
N ASP A 342 18.28 0.71 10.38
CA ASP A 342 19.60 0.51 9.81
C ASP A 342 20.71 0.76 10.86
N MET A 343 20.59 1.83 11.63
CA MET A 343 21.48 2.14 12.73
C MET A 343 21.47 1.03 13.79
N ILE A 344 20.28 0.53 14.19
CA ILE A 344 20.15 -0.58 15.14
C ILE A 344 20.87 -1.82 14.61
N ASN A 345 20.69 -2.18 13.35
CA ASN A 345 21.33 -3.34 12.72
C ASN A 345 22.85 -3.19 12.67
N ARG A 346 23.33 -2.02 12.30
CA ARG A 346 24.77 -1.73 12.14
C ARG A 346 25.52 -1.69 13.47
N VAL A 347 24.88 -1.13 14.52
CA VAL A 347 25.56 -0.86 15.79
C VAL A 347 25.34 -1.98 16.81
N TYR A 348 24.16 -2.61 16.84
CA TYR A 348 23.75 -3.47 17.95
C TYR A 348 23.45 -4.92 17.59
N ASN A 349 23.05 -5.21 16.36
CA ASN A 349 22.58 -6.54 15.97
C ASN A 349 23.62 -7.30 15.15
N THR A 350 24.80 -7.54 15.74
CA THR A 350 25.88 -8.29 15.09
C THR A 350 25.68 -9.79 15.28
N GLY A 351 25.04 -10.46 14.32
CA GLY A 351 25.11 -11.93 14.20
C GLY A 351 23.89 -12.74 14.64
N THR A 352 22.82 -12.12 15.14
CA THR A 352 21.51 -12.76 15.41
C THR A 352 20.42 -12.15 14.52
N MET A 353 19.15 -12.41 14.81
CA MET A 353 18.05 -11.84 14.06
C MET A 353 18.13 -10.31 14.01
N LYS A 354 18.02 -9.73 12.80
CA LYS A 354 18.10 -8.28 12.58
C LYS A 354 16.74 -7.63 12.78
N ALA A 355 16.74 -6.37 13.18
CA ALA A 355 15.57 -5.52 13.06
C ALA A 355 15.23 -5.37 11.56
N ALA A 356 14.06 -5.81 11.17
CA ALA A 356 13.65 -5.84 9.76
C ALA A 356 12.34 -5.08 9.50
N ALA A 357 11.60 -4.73 10.55
CA ALA A 357 10.31 -4.13 10.43
C ALA A 357 9.98 -3.21 11.60
N GLY A 358 9.13 -2.22 11.35
CA GLY A 358 8.67 -1.30 12.38
C GLY A 358 7.55 -0.39 11.90
N ALA A 359 7.00 0.39 12.83
CA ALA A 359 6.01 1.42 12.53
C ALA A 359 6.10 2.59 13.49
N VAL A 360 5.75 3.75 12.99
CA VAL A 360 5.62 5.01 13.74
C VAL A 360 4.30 5.66 13.39
N VAL A 361 3.58 6.15 14.41
CA VAL A 361 2.42 7.02 14.23
C VAL A 361 2.66 8.32 14.97
N VAL A 362 2.40 9.43 14.30
CA VAL A 362 2.48 10.78 14.85
C VAL A 362 1.09 11.42 14.79
N LEU A 363 0.60 11.90 15.93
CA LEU A 363 -0.71 12.55 16.07
C LEU A 363 -0.56 14.00 16.49
N ASP A 364 -1.48 14.86 16.05
CA ASP A 364 -1.75 16.17 16.68
C ASP A 364 -2.49 15.95 18.00
N VAL A 365 -1.91 16.43 19.10
CA VAL A 365 -2.44 16.27 20.47
C VAL A 365 -3.76 17.00 20.67
N LYS A 366 -4.00 18.10 19.93
CA LYS A 366 -5.13 19.00 20.17
C LYS A 366 -6.43 18.57 19.48
N ASN A 367 -6.34 17.70 18.44
CA ASN A 367 -7.52 17.36 17.63
C ASN A 367 -7.59 15.88 17.21
N GLY A 368 -6.51 15.08 17.41
CA GLY A 368 -6.47 13.68 17.01
C GLY A 368 -6.14 13.41 15.54
N SER A 369 -5.75 14.43 14.77
CA SER A 369 -5.31 14.27 13.38
C SER A 369 -4.07 13.40 13.30
N VAL A 370 -4.07 12.43 12.37
CA VAL A 370 -2.87 11.63 12.05
C VAL A 370 -1.98 12.47 11.13
N LEU A 371 -0.82 12.87 11.63
CA LEU A 371 0.16 13.66 10.88
C LEU A 371 1.11 12.79 10.07
N ALA A 372 1.41 11.59 10.54
CA ALA A 372 2.17 10.57 9.84
C ALA A 372 1.82 9.17 10.35
N ALA A 373 1.86 8.17 9.44
CA ALA A 373 1.65 6.76 9.75
C ALA A 373 2.64 5.91 8.93
N SER A 374 3.87 5.78 9.45
CA SER A 374 4.98 5.11 8.79
C SER A 374 4.95 3.60 9.03
N ASN A 375 5.21 2.84 7.97
CA ASN A 375 5.40 1.40 7.99
C ASN A 375 6.73 1.05 7.32
N TYR A 376 7.52 0.18 7.93
CA TYR A 376 8.75 -0.34 7.34
C TYR A 376 8.78 -1.88 7.45
N PRO A 377 9.08 -2.61 6.34
CA PRO A 377 9.10 -2.08 4.98
C PRO A 377 7.73 -1.62 4.51
N SER A 378 7.69 -0.85 3.45
CA SER A 378 6.50 -0.40 2.73
C SER A 378 6.60 -0.81 1.26
N TYR A 379 5.66 -0.40 0.43
CA TYR A 379 5.61 -0.73 -1.00
C TYR A 379 5.16 0.48 -1.83
N ASP A 380 5.46 0.43 -3.13
CA ASP A 380 4.98 1.40 -4.10
C ASP A 380 3.57 1.01 -4.58
N GLN A 381 2.61 1.92 -4.44
CA GLN A 381 1.21 1.68 -4.78
C GLN A 381 1.00 1.44 -6.28
N ASN A 382 1.75 2.11 -7.16
CA ASN A 382 1.65 1.93 -8.59
C ASN A 382 2.21 0.57 -9.04
N LEU A 383 3.17 0.02 -8.30
CA LEU A 383 3.77 -1.29 -8.58
C LEU A 383 3.04 -2.45 -7.89
N TYR A 384 1.99 -2.17 -7.10
CA TYR A 384 1.27 -3.19 -6.34
C TYR A 384 0.82 -4.38 -7.18
N ALA A 385 0.17 -4.13 -8.31
CA ALA A 385 -0.36 -5.20 -9.17
C ALA A 385 0.75 -5.99 -9.86
N ALA A 386 1.80 -5.33 -10.33
CA ALA A 386 2.93 -5.96 -11.01
C ALA A 386 3.78 -6.82 -10.05
N ASN A 387 3.98 -6.33 -8.81
CA ASN A 387 4.87 -6.96 -7.84
C ASN A 387 4.11 -7.69 -6.71
N TYR A 388 2.81 -7.97 -6.89
CA TYR A 388 2.00 -8.59 -5.84
C TYR A 388 2.56 -9.92 -5.34
N SER A 389 3.02 -10.79 -6.23
CA SER A 389 3.61 -12.09 -5.88
C SER A 389 4.87 -11.91 -5.02
N GLU A 390 5.75 -10.97 -5.37
CA GLU A 390 6.93 -10.63 -4.59
C GLU A 390 6.56 -10.09 -3.22
N TYR A 391 5.71 -9.06 -3.16
CA TYR A 391 5.30 -8.43 -1.90
C TYR A 391 4.56 -9.40 -0.96
N SER A 392 3.72 -10.29 -1.52
CA SER A 392 2.94 -11.24 -0.71
C SER A 392 3.77 -12.40 -0.16
N SER A 393 4.85 -12.78 -0.85
CA SER A 393 5.77 -13.84 -0.44
C SER A 393 6.94 -13.34 0.40
N ASP A 394 7.15 -12.02 0.51
CA ASP A 394 8.25 -11.43 1.29
C ASP A 394 8.03 -11.66 2.79
N PRO A 395 8.96 -12.38 3.48
CA PRO A 395 8.87 -12.62 4.92
C PRO A 395 8.82 -11.35 5.78
N SER A 396 9.25 -10.20 5.25
CA SER A 396 9.20 -8.90 5.94
C SER A 396 7.81 -8.28 5.90
N LEU A 397 6.86 -8.85 5.13
CA LEU A 397 5.45 -8.46 5.03
C LEU A 397 5.26 -6.96 4.70
N PRO A 398 5.73 -6.45 3.55
CA PRO A 398 5.61 -5.04 3.20
C PRO A 398 4.15 -4.56 3.06
N LEU A 399 3.23 -5.46 2.69
CA LEU A 399 1.79 -5.14 2.57
C LEU A 399 1.08 -5.01 3.92
N PHE A 400 1.69 -5.47 5.02
CA PHE A 400 1.06 -5.46 6.34
C PHE A 400 1.11 -4.07 6.98
N ASN A 401 -0.05 -3.49 7.28
CA ASN A 401 -0.17 -2.19 7.93
C ASN A 401 0.17 -2.27 9.42
N ARG A 402 1.47 -2.23 9.75
CA ARG A 402 1.94 -2.33 11.13
C ARG A 402 1.49 -1.16 12.00
N ALA A 403 1.37 0.03 11.43
CA ALA A 403 0.95 1.22 12.15
C ALA A 403 -0.44 1.07 12.77
N LEU A 404 -1.38 0.45 12.05
CA LEU A 404 -2.78 0.31 12.46
C LEU A 404 -3.14 -1.10 12.94
N GLN A 405 -2.50 -2.14 12.40
CA GLN A 405 -2.89 -3.54 12.61
C GLN A 405 -1.84 -4.36 13.35
N GLY A 406 -0.59 -3.89 13.42
CA GLY A 406 0.47 -4.57 14.17
C GLY A 406 0.17 -4.56 15.67
N LEU A 407 0.07 -5.75 16.27
CA LEU A 407 -0.20 -5.90 17.70
C LEU A 407 1.07 -6.31 18.46
N TYR A 408 1.51 -5.45 19.36
CA TYR A 408 2.74 -5.60 20.10
C TYR A 408 2.49 -5.51 21.60
N THR A 409 3.19 -6.34 22.37
CA THR A 409 3.24 -6.21 23.84
C THR A 409 3.89 -4.87 24.20
N PRO A 410 3.22 -3.94 24.93
CA PRO A 410 3.71 -2.59 25.13
C PRO A 410 4.93 -2.50 26.05
N GLY A 411 5.10 -3.48 26.94
CA GLY A 411 6.16 -3.41 27.94
C GLY A 411 6.05 -2.16 28.81
N SER A 412 7.19 -1.60 29.19
CA SER A 412 7.25 -0.44 30.11
C SER A 412 6.59 0.84 29.57
N THR A 413 6.14 0.91 28.30
CA THR A 413 5.31 2.03 27.82
C THR A 413 3.93 2.05 28.49
N PHE A 414 3.47 0.94 29.04
CA PHE A 414 2.20 0.83 29.75
C PHE A 414 2.21 1.45 31.16
N LYS A 415 3.39 1.60 31.78
CA LYS A 415 3.54 2.07 33.16
C LYS A 415 2.89 3.43 33.47
N PRO A 416 2.96 4.46 32.60
CA PRO A 416 2.25 5.71 32.84
C PRO A 416 0.74 5.52 33.00
N ALA A 417 0.10 4.58 32.27
CA ALA A 417 -1.34 4.28 32.44
C ALA A 417 -1.64 3.72 33.84
N VAL A 418 -0.80 2.81 34.33
CA VAL A 418 -0.90 2.27 35.70
C VAL A 418 -0.66 3.37 36.75
N ALA A 419 0.25 4.31 36.47
CA ALA A 419 0.50 5.46 37.36
C ALA A 419 -0.71 6.39 37.42
N VAL A 420 -1.36 6.69 36.26
CA VAL A 420 -2.62 7.46 36.23
C VAL A 420 -3.69 6.76 37.08
N ALA A 421 -3.91 5.46 36.87
CA ALA A 421 -4.88 4.68 37.62
C ALA A 421 -4.62 4.72 39.12
N ALA A 422 -3.36 4.60 39.52
CA ALA A 422 -2.98 4.56 40.92
C ALA A 422 -3.14 5.92 41.65
N LEU A 423 -2.80 6.98 40.95
CA LEU A 423 -2.92 8.36 41.45
C LEU A 423 -4.39 8.79 41.50
N ASP A 424 -5.12 8.57 40.42
CA ASP A 424 -6.50 9.04 40.28
C ASP A 424 -7.46 8.27 41.20
N SER A 425 -7.23 6.95 41.40
CA SER A 425 -7.99 6.16 42.42
C SER A 425 -7.62 6.47 43.87
N GLY A 426 -6.62 7.31 44.11
CA GLY A 426 -6.14 7.64 45.43
C GLY A 426 -5.36 6.53 46.14
N LEU A 427 -4.97 5.45 45.40
CA LEU A 427 -4.14 4.37 45.94
C LEU A 427 -2.76 4.88 46.38
N ILE A 428 -2.21 5.81 45.59
CA ILE A 428 -0.96 6.51 45.86
C ILE A 428 -1.13 8.02 45.68
N ASN A 429 -0.18 8.77 46.22
CA ASN A 429 -0.05 10.21 46.03
C ASN A 429 1.44 10.58 45.81
N GLN A 430 1.75 11.86 45.69
CA GLN A 430 3.12 12.38 45.42
C GLN A 430 4.16 11.95 46.50
N TYR A 431 3.74 11.60 47.69
CA TYR A 431 4.62 11.20 48.82
C TYR A 431 4.71 9.69 48.97
N SER A 432 3.88 8.90 48.26
CA SER A 432 3.87 7.47 48.32
C SER A 432 5.13 6.87 47.73
N THR A 433 5.80 5.98 48.45
CA THR A 433 7.02 5.31 48.00
C THR A 433 6.92 3.81 48.10
N VAL A 434 7.64 3.11 47.23
CA VAL A 434 7.88 1.66 47.28
C VAL A 434 9.39 1.41 47.37
N TYR A 435 9.81 0.52 48.26
CA TYR A 435 11.23 0.20 48.43
C TYR A 435 11.71 -0.77 47.35
N CYS A 436 12.63 -0.31 46.51
CA CYS A 436 13.25 -1.13 45.46
C CYS A 436 14.62 -1.66 45.92
N ASN A 437 14.71 -2.97 46.08
CA ASN A 437 15.97 -3.69 46.31
C ASN A 437 16.36 -4.63 45.15
N GLY A 438 15.67 -4.48 44.00
CA GLY A 438 15.95 -5.26 42.78
C GLY A 438 15.11 -6.51 42.62
N VAL A 439 14.46 -7.04 43.65
CA VAL A 439 13.64 -8.26 43.61
C VAL A 439 12.31 -8.03 44.29
N TYR A 440 11.20 -8.47 43.70
CA TYR A 440 9.87 -8.40 44.29
C TYR A 440 9.51 -9.73 44.97
N ASN A 441 9.54 -9.74 46.28
CA ASN A 441 9.45 -10.96 47.10
C ASN A 441 8.05 -11.17 47.71
N TYR A 442 7.00 -10.66 47.09
CA TYR A 442 5.63 -10.81 47.63
C TYR A 442 5.08 -12.24 47.49
N PHE A 443 5.32 -12.88 46.34
CA PHE A 443 4.89 -14.25 46.10
C PHE A 443 5.89 -15.28 46.63
N LYS A 444 5.40 -16.46 47.03
CA LYS A 444 6.25 -17.52 47.58
C LYS A 444 7.19 -18.11 46.51
N ASP A 445 6.64 -18.35 45.31
CA ASP A 445 7.33 -19.12 44.26
C ASP A 445 7.61 -18.30 42.97
N TYR A 446 7.38 -16.97 43.02
CA TYR A 446 7.60 -16.07 41.92
C TYR A 446 8.24 -14.76 42.38
N HIS A 447 9.51 -14.53 41.98
CA HIS A 447 10.32 -13.41 42.43
C HIS A 447 10.79 -12.57 41.22
N PRO A 448 9.89 -11.78 40.57
CA PRO A 448 10.26 -10.98 39.44
C PRO A 448 11.22 -9.85 39.80
N ARG A 449 12.09 -9.47 38.85
CA ARG A 449 13.20 -8.58 39.11
C ARG A 449 13.02 -7.21 38.46
N CYS A 450 13.62 -6.20 39.09
CA CYS A 450 13.85 -4.91 38.43
C CYS A 450 15.10 -5.03 37.55
N THR A 451 14.93 -4.83 36.25
CA THR A 451 15.99 -5.02 35.24
C THR A 451 16.88 -3.79 35.05
N ARG A 452 16.51 -2.63 35.60
CA ARG A 452 17.29 -1.40 35.48
C ARG A 452 18.12 -1.11 36.72
N HIS A 453 19.41 -0.84 36.49
CA HIS A 453 20.35 -0.33 37.50
C HIS A 453 20.32 1.20 37.42
N GLY A 454 20.51 1.89 38.53
CA GLY A 454 20.56 3.36 38.61
C GLY A 454 19.58 3.95 39.62
N HIS A 455 18.80 3.07 40.29
CA HIS A 455 17.94 3.45 41.41
C HIS A 455 17.84 2.32 42.45
N SER A 456 17.70 2.70 43.70
CA SER A 456 17.44 1.80 44.82
C SER A 456 16.85 2.59 45.98
N GLY A 457 16.30 1.89 46.98
CA GLY A 457 15.69 2.53 48.15
C GLY A 457 14.22 2.90 47.91
N ASN A 458 13.74 3.93 48.59
CA ASN A 458 12.36 4.41 48.49
C ASN A 458 12.16 5.20 47.19
N ILE A 459 11.30 4.68 46.31
CA ILE A 459 11.04 5.20 44.96
C ILE A 459 9.60 5.74 44.93
N ASP A 460 9.44 7.03 44.57
CA ASP A 460 8.16 7.66 44.30
C ASP A 460 7.71 7.42 42.86
N VAL A 461 6.52 7.84 42.47
CA VAL A 461 5.91 7.63 41.15
C VAL A 461 6.72 8.32 40.02
N VAL A 462 7.23 9.54 40.24
CA VAL A 462 8.01 10.31 39.28
C VAL A 462 9.34 9.58 38.98
N THR A 463 10.05 9.20 40.02
CA THR A 463 11.29 8.42 39.95
C THR A 463 11.05 7.03 39.34
N ALA A 464 9.92 6.38 39.67
CA ALA A 464 9.54 5.08 39.10
C ALA A 464 9.30 5.14 37.59
N ILE A 465 8.66 6.21 37.08
CA ILE A 465 8.49 6.42 35.64
C ILE A 465 9.85 6.71 34.98
N LYS A 466 10.64 7.65 35.54
CA LYS A 466 11.98 8.01 35.04
C LYS A 466 12.85 6.80 34.84
N TRP A 467 13.06 6.01 35.88
CA TRP A 467 13.95 4.86 35.88
C TRP A 467 13.27 3.56 35.43
N SER A 468 11.98 3.61 35.08
CA SER A 468 11.21 2.42 34.70
C SER A 468 11.22 1.31 35.77
N CYS A 469 11.06 1.68 37.07
CA CYS A 469 11.18 0.75 38.19
C CYS A 469 10.09 -0.32 38.15
N ASN A 470 10.44 -1.58 37.89
CA ASN A 470 9.47 -2.67 37.86
C ASN A 470 8.89 -2.92 39.28
N ILE A 471 9.72 -2.84 40.35
CA ILE A 471 9.25 -3.14 41.72
C ILE A 471 8.12 -2.20 42.16
N PHE A 472 8.23 -0.91 41.81
CA PHE A 472 7.15 0.06 42.09
C PHE A 472 5.86 -0.37 41.39
N PHE A 473 5.92 -0.67 40.10
CA PHE A 473 4.74 -1.03 39.31
C PHE A 473 4.23 -2.43 39.61
N TYR A 474 5.06 -3.36 40.06
CA TYR A 474 4.61 -4.65 40.58
C TYR A 474 3.76 -4.48 41.86
N ASP A 475 4.22 -3.65 42.80
CA ASP A 475 3.46 -3.42 44.05
C ASP A 475 2.17 -2.67 43.79
N VAL A 476 2.21 -1.60 43.00
CA VAL A 476 1.04 -0.81 42.64
C VAL A 476 0.04 -1.67 41.86
N GLY A 477 0.49 -2.40 40.81
CA GLY A 477 -0.37 -3.25 39.98
C GLY A 477 -1.04 -4.37 40.78
N ARG A 478 -0.32 -5.02 41.70
CA ARG A 478 -0.90 -6.01 42.62
C ARG A 478 -2.01 -5.41 43.49
N ARG A 479 -1.82 -4.19 43.97
CA ARG A 479 -2.78 -3.51 44.84
C ARG A 479 -4.00 -2.98 44.08
N LEU A 480 -3.83 -2.51 42.84
CA LEU A 480 -4.91 -2.06 41.96
C LEU A 480 -5.69 -3.23 41.36
N THR A 481 -5.00 -4.29 40.96
CA THR A 481 -5.44 -5.36 40.06
C THR A 481 -5.73 -4.89 38.62
N SER A 482 -5.76 -5.81 37.65
CA SER A 482 -6.00 -5.51 36.23
C SER A 482 -7.35 -4.82 36.00
N ASP A 483 -8.41 -5.20 36.71
CA ASP A 483 -9.74 -4.59 36.53
C ASP A 483 -9.71 -3.05 36.66
N VAL A 484 -8.89 -2.52 37.57
CA VAL A 484 -8.82 -1.08 37.81
C VAL A 484 -7.92 -0.40 36.76
N TYR A 485 -6.66 -0.82 36.61
CA TYR A 485 -5.77 -0.12 35.72
C TYR A 485 -6.12 -0.32 34.24
N ASP A 486 -6.79 -1.42 33.87
CA ASP A 486 -7.27 -1.63 32.50
C ASP A 486 -8.44 -0.69 32.15
N ALA A 487 -9.32 -0.41 33.11
CA ALA A 487 -10.38 0.58 32.90
C ALA A 487 -9.80 1.98 32.56
N TYR A 488 -8.68 2.36 33.18
CA TYR A 488 -7.96 3.59 32.83
C TYR A 488 -7.22 3.47 31.49
N ALA A 489 -6.59 2.32 31.22
CA ALA A 489 -5.91 2.07 29.97
C ALA A 489 -6.87 2.16 28.76
N TYR A 490 -8.10 1.64 28.89
CA TYR A 490 -9.15 1.82 27.88
C TYR A 490 -9.48 3.29 27.67
N LYS A 491 -9.76 4.06 28.71
CA LYS A 491 -10.04 5.49 28.57
C LYS A 491 -8.87 6.25 27.95
N LEU A 492 -7.65 5.82 28.19
CA LEU A 492 -6.44 6.38 27.58
C LEU A 492 -6.26 5.94 26.12
N GLY A 493 -7.06 5.02 25.57
CA GLY A 493 -7.05 4.59 24.17
C GLY A 493 -6.33 3.27 23.88
N LEU A 494 -5.95 2.50 24.91
CA LEU A 494 -5.32 1.18 24.74
C LEU A 494 -6.37 0.07 24.75
N GLY A 495 -6.21 -0.96 23.92
CA GLY A 495 -7.09 -2.14 23.87
C GLY A 495 -8.46 -1.87 23.25
N GLN A 496 -8.65 -0.78 22.53
CA GLN A 496 -9.86 -0.41 21.81
C GLN A 496 -9.56 0.33 20.51
N ARG A 497 -10.57 0.49 19.67
CA ARG A 497 -10.42 1.27 18.43
C ARG A 497 -10.16 2.74 18.74
N THR A 498 -9.30 3.36 17.96
CA THR A 498 -8.96 4.77 18.08
C THR A 498 -9.95 5.67 17.31
N GLY A 499 -10.68 5.07 16.38
CA GLY A 499 -11.73 5.70 15.60
C GLY A 499 -11.31 6.18 14.22
N VAL A 500 -10.13 5.79 13.73
CA VAL A 500 -9.72 6.06 12.35
C VAL A 500 -10.69 5.44 11.35
N GLU A 501 -10.80 6.05 10.19
CA GLU A 501 -11.76 5.70 9.14
C GLU A 501 -11.49 4.33 8.51
N VAL A 502 -10.23 3.90 8.51
CA VAL A 502 -9.79 2.65 7.88
C VAL A 502 -9.65 1.52 8.91
N GLY A 503 -9.51 0.29 8.42
CA GLY A 503 -9.41 -0.89 9.28
C GLY A 503 -8.22 -0.84 10.24
N GLU A 504 -8.50 -0.94 11.54
CA GLU A 504 -7.52 -0.99 12.62
C GLU A 504 -7.73 -2.22 13.53
N ALA A 505 -6.66 -2.71 14.14
CA ALA A 505 -6.73 -3.77 15.15
C ALA A 505 -7.23 -3.22 16.50
N VAL A 506 -8.10 -3.99 17.17
CA VAL A 506 -8.67 -3.57 18.46
C VAL A 506 -7.65 -3.63 19.59
N GLY A 507 -6.63 -4.50 19.48
CA GLY A 507 -5.74 -4.78 20.60
C GLY A 507 -6.42 -5.62 21.69
N ARG A 508 -5.72 -5.82 22.81
CA ARG A 508 -6.23 -6.58 23.95
C ARG A 508 -5.51 -6.17 25.22
N LEU A 509 -6.22 -6.08 26.32
CA LEU A 509 -5.67 -5.95 27.66
C LEU A 509 -5.75 -7.29 28.40
N THR A 510 -4.91 -7.48 29.40
CA THR A 510 -4.90 -8.67 30.28
C THR A 510 -6.05 -8.58 31.25
N THR A 511 -6.95 -9.56 31.27
CA THR A 511 -8.13 -9.57 32.12
C THR A 511 -8.19 -10.79 33.06
N LYS A 512 -8.98 -10.70 34.12
CA LYS A 512 -9.25 -11.85 34.98
C LYS A 512 -10.02 -12.98 34.30
N SER A 513 -10.65 -12.71 33.17
CA SER A 513 -11.32 -13.73 32.35
C SER A 513 -10.38 -14.52 31.44
N ASP A 514 -9.11 -14.14 31.40
CA ASP A 514 -8.10 -14.87 30.62
C ASP A 514 -7.92 -16.29 31.19
N SER A 515 -7.88 -17.28 30.31
CA SER A 515 -7.79 -18.70 30.71
C SER A 515 -6.52 -19.05 31.52
N ASN A 516 -5.46 -18.26 31.34
CA ASN A 516 -4.18 -18.37 32.06
C ASN A 516 -4.06 -17.38 33.23
N TYR A 517 -5.19 -16.79 33.67
CA TYR A 517 -5.15 -15.80 34.75
C TYR A 517 -4.68 -16.39 36.06
N MET A 518 -3.76 -15.71 36.70
CA MET A 518 -3.31 -15.90 38.07
C MET A 518 -2.89 -14.55 38.69
N ALA A 519 -2.88 -14.41 39.99
CA ALA A 519 -2.56 -13.13 40.65
C ALA A 519 -1.18 -12.53 40.28
N SER A 520 -0.23 -13.36 39.86
CA SER A 520 1.06 -12.88 39.31
C SER A 520 0.93 -12.27 37.94
N LEU A 521 -0.15 -12.53 37.18
CA LEU A 521 -0.40 -11.93 35.88
C LEU A 521 -0.74 -10.43 36.01
N ASP A 522 -1.49 -10.01 37.06
CA ASP A 522 -1.71 -8.59 37.39
C ASP A 522 -0.40 -7.83 37.55
N VAL A 523 0.60 -8.46 38.15
CA VAL A 523 1.93 -7.88 38.37
C VAL A 523 2.69 -7.73 37.03
N GLN A 524 2.61 -8.74 36.18
CA GLN A 524 3.23 -8.68 34.84
C GLN A 524 2.53 -7.68 33.92
N ALA A 525 1.21 -7.69 33.90
CA ALA A 525 0.40 -6.78 33.09
C ALA A 525 0.61 -5.31 33.50
N ALA A 526 0.81 -5.02 34.79
CA ALA A 526 1.12 -3.67 35.25
C ALA A 526 2.43 -3.08 34.68
N ILE A 527 3.32 -3.90 34.15
CA ILE A 527 4.50 -3.46 33.42
C ILE A 527 4.37 -3.64 31.90
N GLY A 528 3.13 -3.89 31.43
CA GLY A 528 2.80 -4.07 30.01
C GLY A 528 3.28 -5.39 29.41
N GLN A 529 3.40 -6.44 30.24
CA GLN A 529 3.65 -7.81 29.83
C GLN A 529 2.35 -8.64 29.95
N GLY A 530 2.44 -9.95 29.90
CA GLY A 530 1.26 -10.83 29.95
C GLY A 530 0.54 -10.90 28.61
N ASN A 531 -0.80 -10.82 28.64
CA ASN A 531 -1.64 -10.98 27.44
C ASN A 531 -1.96 -9.64 26.74
N THR A 532 -1.41 -8.52 27.23
CA THR A 532 -1.66 -7.17 26.70
C THR A 532 -0.90 -6.97 25.38
N VAL A 533 -1.64 -6.64 24.33
CA VAL A 533 -1.11 -6.26 23.00
C VAL A 533 -1.86 -5.05 22.45
N VAL A 534 -1.11 -4.11 21.90
CA VAL A 534 -1.62 -2.83 21.37
C VAL A 534 -0.92 -2.46 20.07
N SER A 535 -1.56 -1.63 19.26
CA SER A 535 -0.98 -1.14 18.00
C SER A 535 -0.23 0.18 18.19
N PRO A 536 0.68 0.56 17.25
CA PRO A 536 1.36 1.85 17.26
C PRO A 536 0.41 3.04 17.28
N ILE A 537 -0.73 2.99 16.56
CA ILE A 537 -1.72 4.07 16.61
C ILE A 537 -2.38 4.18 18.00
N GLN A 538 -2.62 3.06 18.68
CA GLN A 538 -3.11 3.09 20.07
C GLN A 538 -2.05 3.68 21.01
N LEU A 539 -0.77 3.37 20.81
CA LEU A 539 0.33 3.98 21.58
C LEU A 539 0.42 5.49 21.36
N ALA A 540 0.24 5.96 20.12
CA ALA A 540 0.23 7.38 19.80
C ALA A 540 -0.99 8.08 20.42
N THR A 541 -2.19 7.48 20.32
CA THR A 541 -3.44 7.98 20.94
C THR A 541 -3.29 8.07 22.46
N TYR A 542 -2.74 7.05 23.06
CA TYR A 542 -2.43 7.01 24.49
C TYR A 542 -1.45 8.12 24.91
N ALA A 543 -0.35 8.30 24.14
CA ALA A 543 0.60 9.37 24.39
C ALA A 543 -0.04 10.74 24.27
N ALA A 544 -0.90 10.95 23.24
CA ALA A 544 -1.68 12.20 23.04
C ALA A 544 -2.63 12.44 24.21
N THR A 545 -3.31 11.44 24.71
CA THR A 545 -4.23 11.53 25.86
C THR A 545 -3.50 11.90 27.15
N LEU A 546 -2.33 11.33 27.40
CA LEU A 546 -1.47 11.72 28.54
C LEU A 546 -0.99 13.17 28.40
N ALA A 547 -0.56 13.57 27.21
CA ALA A 547 -0.11 14.91 26.89
C ALA A 547 -1.23 15.95 27.07
N ASN A 548 -2.46 15.56 26.76
CA ASN A 548 -3.67 16.41 26.81
C ASN A 548 -4.45 16.28 28.13
N ASN A 549 -3.76 15.95 29.22
CA ASN A 549 -4.31 15.85 30.58
C ASN A 549 -5.56 14.98 30.68
N GLY A 550 -5.59 13.84 29.97
CA GLY A 550 -6.65 12.85 30.05
C GLY A 550 -7.79 13.01 29.05
N THR A 551 -7.76 14.03 28.19
CA THR A 551 -8.74 14.18 27.11
C THR A 551 -8.29 13.39 25.89
N ARG A 552 -9.09 12.39 25.47
CA ARG A 552 -8.86 11.56 24.31
C ARG A 552 -9.72 12.01 23.14
N TYR A 553 -9.10 12.36 22.02
CA TYR A 553 -9.78 12.64 20.77
C TYR A 553 -9.87 11.38 19.88
N ARG A 554 -10.89 11.35 19.03
CA ARG A 554 -10.99 10.43 17.92
C ARG A 554 -9.85 10.70 16.95
N THR A 555 -9.11 9.66 16.56
CA THR A 555 -8.09 9.79 15.52
C THR A 555 -8.70 9.75 14.14
N HIS A 556 -8.12 10.51 13.19
CA HIS A 556 -8.63 10.59 11.82
C HIS A 556 -7.54 10.93 10.82
N PHE A 557 -7.69 10.44 9.59
CA PHE A 557 -6.82 10.73 8.45
C PHE A 557 -7.37 11.81 7.53
N VAL A 558 -8.69 11.99 7.50
CA VAL A 558 -9.34 12.94 6.60
C VAL A 558 -9.59 14.25 7.32
N LYS A 559 -9.07 15.32 6.73
CA LYS A 559 -9.23 16.71 7.21
C LYS A 559 -10.53 17.32 6.71
N ALA A 560 -10.80 17.17 5.39
CA ALA A 560 -11.96 17.77 4.75
C ALA A 560 -12.33 17.04 3.46
N ILE A 561 -13.58 17.24 3.03
CA ILE A 561 -14.07 16.92 1.69
C ILE A 561 -14.26 18.24 0.95
N LEU A 562 -13.69 18.35 -0.26
CA LEU A 562 -13.72 19.56 -1.07
C LEU A 562 -14.47 19.31 -2.37
N ASP A 563 -15.17 20.32 -2.86
CA ASP A 563 -15.66 20.31 -4.23
C ASP A 563 -14.46 20.38 -5.20
N THR A 564 -14.36 19.40 -6.09
CA THR A 564 -13.21 19.24 -6.99
C THR A 564 -13.06 20.40 -7.98
N ASN A 565 -14.16 21.03 -8.39
CA ASN A 565 -14.14 22.10 -9.39
C ASN A 565 -13.85 23.47 -8.78
N THR A 566 -14.39 23.74 -7.58
CA THR A 566 -14.33 25.06 -6.93
C THR A 566 -13.29 25.13 -5.81
N GLY A 567 -12.90 23.98 -5.24
CA GLY A 567 -12.06 23.91 -4.04
C GLY A 567 -12.79 24.31 -2.75
N GLU A 568 -14.12 24.48 -2.80
CA GLU A 568 -14.91 24.83 -1.62
C GLU A 568 -14.97 23.66 -0.64
N VAL A 569 -14.88 23.95 0.66
CA VAL A 569 -14.99 22.93 1.71
C VAL A 569 -16.45 22.53 1.88
N LEU A 570 -16.78 21.31 1.51
CA LEU A 570 -18.13 20.72 1.67
C LEU A 570 -18.34 20.19 3.08
N SER A 571 -17.30 19.57 3.64
CA SER A 571 -17.30 18.99 4.99
C SER A 571 -15.91 19.07 5.60
N GLU A 572 -15.83 19.38 6.89
CA GLU A 572 -14.57 19.43 7.66
C GLU A 572 -14.67 18.52 8.87
N THR A 573 -13.64 17.70 9.11
CA THR A 573 -13.55 16.87 10.31
C THR A 573 -13.26 17.71 11.53
N LYS A 574 -14.18 17.72 12.48
CA LYS A 574 -14.02 18.46 13.75
C LYS A 574 -13.46 17.52 14.83
N PRO A 575 -12.66 18.07 15.78
CA PRO A 575 -12.21 17.30 16.93
C PRO A 575 -13.39 16.72 17.71
N GLU A 576 -13.39 15.40 17.90
CA GLU A 576 -14.40 14.65 18.63
C GLU A 576 -13.78 14.05 19.89
N VAL A 577 -14.30 14.42 21.05
CA VAL A 577 -13.85 13.87 22.34
C VAL A 577 -14.49 12.51 22.54
N MET A 578 -13.66 11.47 22.67
CA MET A 578 -14.08 10.08 22.89
C MET A 578 -14.18 9.73 24.36
N ASP A 579 -13.21 10.15 25.16
CA ASP A 579 -13.14 9.91 26.60
C ASP A 579 -12.44 11.05 27.32
N VAL A 580 -12.76 11.20 28.62
CA VAL A 580 -12.08 12.12 29.51
C VAL A 580 -11.77 11.43 30.84
N ILE A 581 -10.53 11.55 31.29
CA ILE A 581 -10.12 11.28 32.66
C ILE A 581 -9.82 12.64 33.26
N GLU A 582 -10.70 13.14 34.13
CA GLU A 582 -10.54 14.48 34.70
C GLU A 582 -9.25 14.61 35.55
N GLY A 583 -8.84 13.49 36.16
CA GLY A 583 -7.65 13.41 37.01
C GLY A 583 -7.86 14.11 38.36
N THR A 584 -7.70 13.39 39.44
CA THR A 584 -7.76 13.96 40.80
C THR A 584 -6.42 14.61 41.14
N GLY A 585 -6.46 15.82 41.68
CA GLY A 585 -5.28 16.54 42.14
C GLY A 585 -4.26 16.80 41.02
N ASN A 586 -3.02 16.28 41.21
CA ASN A 586 -1.89 16.47 40.27
C ASN A 586 -1.54 15.17 39.50
N THR A 587 -2.53 14.29 39.24
CA THR A 587 -2.34 12.98 38.61
C THR A 587 -1.54 13.09 37.30
N PHE A 588 -2.03 13.87 36.32
CA PHE A 588 -1.35 14.00 35.03
C PHE A 588 -0.05 14.76 35.13
N GLU A 589 0.05 15.74 36.01
CA GLU A 589 1.28 16.51 36.21
C GLU A 589 2.43 15.62 36.69
N LEU A 590 2.20 14.76 37.69
CA LEU A 590 3.21 13.84 38.20
C LEU A 590 3.66 12.81 37.14
N VAL A 591 2.71 12.28 36.37
CA VAL A 591 3.03 11.36 35.28
C VAL A 591 3.87 12.06 34.20
N ARG A 592 3.46 13.23 33.76
CA ARG A 592 4.19 14.06 32.78
C ARG A 592 5.58 14.46 33.29
N GLN A 593 5.69 14.84 34.56
CA GLN A 593 6.98 15.12 35.19
C GLN A 593 7.90 13.92 35.17
N GLY A 594 7.40 12.72 35.44
CA GLY A 594 8.15 11.47 35.32
C GLY A 594 8.62 11.22 33.88
N MET A 595 7.72 11.36 32.91
CA MET A 595 8.02 11.17 31.48
C MET A 595 9.02 12.21 30.95
N LYS A 596 8.94 13.45 31.38
CA LYS A 596 9.89 14.53 31.03
C LYS A 596 11.32 14.23 31.50
N GLN A 597 11.50 13.42 32.53
CA GLN A 597 12.81 13.04 33.04
C GLN A 597 13.41 11.79 32.35
N VAL A 598 12.62 11.01 31.59
CA VAL A 598 13.09 9.77 30.93
C VAL A 598 14.22 10.04 29.92
N PRO A 599 14.20 11.08 29.07
CA PRO A 599 15.26 11.37 28.11
C PRO A 599 16.67 11.35 28.69
N SER A 600 16.85 11.85 29.93
CA SER A 600 18.15 11.83 30.64
C SER A 600 18.69 10.42 30.93
N THR A 601 17.89 9.39 30.71
CA THR A 601 18.25 7.98 30.89
C THR A 601 18.47 7.25 29.57
N ILE A 602 18.36 7.93 28.42
CA ILE A 602 18.46 7.35 27.07
C ILE A 602 19.79 7.73 26.41
N SER A 603 19.96 8.99 26.01
CA SER A 603 21.16 9.52 25.38
C SER A 603 21.23 11.03 25.53
N ASP A 604 22.43 11.58 25.28
CA ASP A 604 22.62 13.03 25.29
C ASP A 604 21.83 13.70 24.15
N LYS A 605 21.69 13.06 22.98
CA LYS A 605 20.99 13.62 21.82
C LYS A 605 19.53 13.98 22.16
N ILE A 606 18.76 13.06 22.77
CA ILE A 606 17.36 13.33 23.13
C ILE A 606 17.24 14.19 24.40
N SER A 607 18.17 14.05 25.37
CA SER A 607 18.10 14.77 26.64
C SER A 607 18.48 16.24 26.53
N SER A 608 19.36 16.59 25.57
CA SER A 608 19.81 17.97 25.28
C SER A 608 19.04 18.62 24.13
N TYR A 609 18.00 17.96 23.60
CA TYR A 609 17.22 18.54 22.51
C TYR A 609 16.60 19.89 22.94
N PRO A 610 16.71 20.94 22.11
CA PRO A 610 16.33 22.32 22.52
C PRO A 610 14.88 22.45 23.00
N VAL A 611 13.99 21.62 22.43
CA VAL A 611 12.59 21.55 22.84
C VAL A 611 12.41 20.32 23.72
N PRO A 612 12.05 20.47 25.02
CA PRO A 612 11.94 19.35 25.92
C PRO A 612 10.97 18.27 25.42
N ILE A 613 11.44 17.02 25.41
CA ILE A 613 10.68 15.84 25.01
C ILE A 613 10.26 15.09 26.29
N ALA A 614 9.02 14.64 26.36
CA ALA A 614 8.54 13.69 27.35
C ALA A 614 8.33 12.34 26.68
N CYS A 615 8.86 11.26 27.26
CA CYS A 615 8.74 9.94 26.65
C CYS A 615 8.69 8.81 27.68
N LYS A 616 8.39 7.59 27.20
CA LYS A 616 8.57 6.35 27.96
C LYS A 616 9.02 5.23 27.01
N THR A 617 10.15 4.63 27.33
CA THR A 617 10.69 3.48 26.60
C THR A 617 10.01 2.18 27.00
N GLY A 618 9.81 1.28 26.05
CA GLY A 618 9.39 -0.10 26.21
C GLY A 618 10.42 -1.08 25.66
N THR A 619 10.56 -2.22 26.29
CA THR A 619 11.47 -3.30 25.86
C THR A 619 10.77 -4.63 26.15
N PRO A 620 9.67 -4.93 25.46
CA PRO A 620 8.94 -6.18 25.70
C PRO A 620 9.73 -7.38 25.14
N GLN A 621 9.61 -8.50 25.84
CA GLN A 621 10.12 -9.78 25.38
C GLN A 621 9.18 -10.37 24.35
N ARG A 622 9.75 -10.98 23.32
CA ARG A 622 9.03 -11.82 22.36
C ARG A 622 8.97 -13.26 22.87
N SER A 623 8.09 -14.06 22.27
CA SER A 623 8.03 -15.49 22.53
C SER A 623 9.29 -16.23 22.06
N GLU A 624 9.86 -15.76 20.94
CA GLU A 624 11.03 -16.36 20.31
C GLU A 624 12.30 -16.12 21.17
N THR A 625 13.12 -17.15 21.25
CA THR A 625 14.37 -17.12 22.01
C THR A 625 15.56 -17.37 21.10
N TYR A 626 16.70 -16.69 21.36
CA TYR A 626 17.95 -16.91 20.66
C TYR A 626 18.95 -17.77 21.45
N ALA A 627 18.68 -17.97 22.74
CA ALA A 627 19.40 -18.89 23.64
C ALA A 627 18.49 -19.27 24.82
N PRO A 628 18.77 -20.32 25.57
CA PRO A 628 17.99 -20.71 26.75
C PRO A 628 17.76 -19.53 27.70
N GLY A 629 16.49 -19.17 27.90
CA GLY A 629 16.07 -18.04 28.75
C GLY A 629 16.41 -16.65 28.22
N LYS A 630 16.87 -16.52 26.96
CA LYS A 630 17.17 -15.23 26.32
C LYS A 630 16.22 -14.99 25.16
N HIS A 631 15.26 -14.10 25.38
CA HIS A 631 14.24 -13.70 24.41
C HIS A 631 14.72 -12.58 23.51
N TYR A 632 14.24 -12.59 22.25
CA TYR A 632 14.31 -11.39 21.41
C TYR A 632 13.44 -10.28 22.01
N LEU A 633 13.77 -9.04 21.69
CA LEU A 633 13.14 -7.85 22.24
C LEU A 633 12.67 -6.94 21.13
N ASN A 634 11.48 -6.34 21.28
CA ASN A 634 11.07 -5.22 20.47
C ASN A 634 11.50 -3.90 21.12
N ALA A 635 11.91 -2.92 20.30
CA ALA A 635 12.15 -1.56 20.77
C ALA A 635 10.86 -0.73 20.60
N MET A 636 10.37 -0.19 21.71
CA MET A 636 9.14 0.60 21.71
C MET A 636 9.31 1.92 22.45
N MET A 637 8.59 2.93 22.02
CA MET A 637 8.51 4.21 22.72
C MET A 637 7.15 4.88 22.52
N VAL A 638 6.69 5.56 23.54
CA VAL A 638 5.68 6.61 23.46
C VAL A 638 6.33 7.93 23.84
N ALA A 639 6.05 8.98 23.09
CA ALA A 639 6.62 10.29 23.33
C ALA A 639 5.61 11.39 22.97
N TYR A 640 5.81 12.58 23.51
CA TYR A 640 5.12 13.80 23.06
C TYR A 640 6.04 15.00 23.25
N LEU A 641 5.84 16.01 22.42
CA LEU A 641 6.62 17.25 22.45
C LEU A 641 5.82 18.45 21.90
N PRO A 642 6.18 19.69 22.32
CA PRO A 642 7.00 20.02 23.50
C PRO A 642 6.43 19.41 24.79
N ALA A 643 7.28 19.10 25.77
CA ALA A 643 6.80 18.48 27.03
C ALA A 643 5.86 19.37 27.85
N ASP A 644 6.04 20.71 27.74
CA ASP A 644 5.29 21.70 28.52
C ASP A 644 4.03 22.20 27.80
N ASP A 645 4.05 22.33 26.48
CA ASP A 645 2.88 22.62 25.63
C ASP A 645 2.81 21.61 24.47
N PRO A 646 2.29 20.40 24.70
CA PRO A 646 2.31 19.32 23.73
C PRO A 646 1.56 19.68 22.44
N GLN A 647 2.23 19.46 21.31
CA GLN A 647 1.70 19.64 19.96
C GLN A 647 1.55 18.31 19.25
N ILE A 648 2.58 17.44 19.31
CA ILE A 648 2.55 16.12 18.70
C ILE A 648 2.79 15.01 19.72
N ALA A 649 2.20 13.85 19.46
CA ALA A 649 2.40 12.61 20.19
C ALA A 649 2.83 11.50 19.24
N ILE A 650 3.74 10.64 19.68
CA ILE A 650 4.40 9.60 18.91
C ILE A 650 4.18 8.26 19.59
N GLY A 651 3.76 7.25 18.84
CA GLY A 651 3.74 5.84 19.22
C GLY A 651 4.53 5.03 18.21
N LEU A 652 5.50 4.23 18.66
CA LEU A 652 6.35 3.47 17.76
C LEU A 652 6.70 2.07 18.29
N SER A 653 6.97 1.17 17.33
CA SER A 653 7.46 -0.18 17.58
C SER A 653 8.44 -0.59 16.49
N ILE A 654 9.61 -1.13 16.87
CA ILE A 654 10.57 -1.76 15.94
C ILE A 654 10.74 -3.23 16.36
N GLU A 655 10.37 -4.11 15.46
CA GLU A 655 10.48 -5.56 15.65
C GLU A 655 11.95 -5.98 15.73
N TYR A 656 12.29 -6.79 16.72
CA TYR A 656 13.67 -7.21 17.00
C TYR A 656 14.67 -6.05 17.23
N GLY A 657 14.14 -4.84 17.48
CA GLY A 657 14.93 -3.63 17.69
C GLY A 657 15.73 -3.61 19.00
N GLY A 658 15.48 -4.56 19.91
CA GLY A 658 16.14 -4.67 21.19
C GLY A 658 15.60 -3.68 22.22
N TYR A 659 16.48 -2.87 22.81
CA TYR A 659 16.08 -1.93 23.88
C TYR A 659 15.39 -0.70 23.30
N GLY A 660 14.25 -0.31 23.89
CA GLY A 660 13.49 0.89 23.48
C GLY A 660 14.30 2.19 23.52
N ALA A 661 15.36 2.26 24.32
CA ALA A 661 16.27 3.42 24.32
C ALA A 661 16.97 3.66 22.97
N ARG A 662 17.07 2.65 22.09
CA ARG A 662 17.68 2.74 20.76
C ARG A 662 16.83 3.58 19.77
N THR A 663 15.58 3.88 20.12
CA THR A 663 14.67 4.72 19.30
C THR A 663 14.70 6.19 19.71
N GLY A 664 15.60 6.59 20.61
CA GLY A 664 15.68 7.99 21.06
C GLY A 664 16.03 8.95 19.92
N ASP A 665 16.96 8.56 19.07
CA ASP A 665 17.39 9.36 17.92
C ASP A 665 16.26 9.50 16.86
N LEU A 666 15.49 8.45 16.63
CA LEU A 666 14.29 8.48 15.78
C LEU A 666 13.30 9.55 16.25
N VAL A 667 13.02 9.64 17.55
CA VAL A 667 12.12 10.67 18.08
C VAL A 667 12.68 12.09 17.88
N VAL A 668 13.99 12.27 17.99
CA VAL A 668 14.65 13.57 17.70
C VAL A 668 14.54 13.92 16.22
N ASP A 669 14.75 12.97 15.33
CA ASP A 669 14.67 13.20 13.88
C ASP A 669 13.22 13.54 13.45
N ILE A 670 12.20 12.88 14.03
CA ILE A 670 10.79 13.25 13.86
C ILE A 670 10.51 14.66 14.39
N ALA A 671 11.08 15.03 15.54
CA ALA A 671 10.94 16.36 16.11
C ALA A 671 11.54 17.45 15.19
N ASN A 672 12.73 17.19 14.63
CA ASN A 672 13.36 18.08 13.65
C ASN A 672 12.48 18.26 12.42
N ALA A 673 11.97 17.18 11.85
CA ALA A 673 11.07 17.23 10.69
C ALA A 673 9.78 17.98 11.00
N TYR A 674 9.20 17.81 12.21
CA TYR A 674 8.00 18.52 12.61
C TYR A 674 8.22 20.03 12.71
N PHE A 675 9.30 20.48 13.32
CA PHE A 675 9.59 21.92 13.43
C PHE A 675 9.98 22.50 12.06
N ALA A 676 10.68 21.74 11.21
CA ALA A 676 10.96 22.14 9.84
C ALA A 676 9.68 22.25 8.96
N LEU A 677 8.66 21.41 9.23
CA LEU A 677 7.33 21.57 8.64
C LEU A 677 6.68 22.88 9.09
N LYS A 678 6.75 23.19 10.38
CA LYS A 678 6.14 24.38 10.97
C LYS A 678 6.75 25.71 10.49
N ASP A 679 8.05 25.76 10.27
CA ASP A 679 8.76 26.96 9.80
C ASP A 679 8.85 27.03 8.26
N GLY A 680 8.36 26.01 7.55
CA GLY A 680 8.34 25.92 6.08
C GLY A 680 9.66 25.46 5.43
N SER A 681 10.72 25.19 6.22
CA SER A 681 12.02 24.74 5.67
C SER A 681 11.99 23.32 5.14
N LEU A 682 11.09 22.49 5.64
CA LEU A 682 10.93 21.09 5.18
C LEU A 682 10.54 21.00 3.70
N ALA A 683 9.68 21.89 3.23
CA ALA A 683 9.29 21.94 1.82
C ALA A 683 10.47 22.30 0.92
N GLN A 684 11.32 23.24 1.36
CA GLN A 684 12.52 23.64 0.62
C GLN A 684 13.57 22.50 0.59
N GLN A 685 13.71 21.75 1.68
CA GLN A 685 14.60 20.58 1.73
C GLN A 685 14.12 19.48 0.77
N ALA A 686 12.82 19.18 0.76
CA ALA A 686 12.24 18.18 -0.14
C ALA A 686 12.37 18.56 -1.63
N GLU A 687 12.31 19.86 -1.95
CA GLU A 687 12.51 20.35 -3.33
C GLU A 687 13.98 20.23 -3.76
N ALA A 688 14.90 20.60 -2.88
CA ALA A 688 16.32 20.45 -3.13
C ALA A 688 16.78 18.97 -3.27
N GLU A 689 16.17 18.06 -2.49
CA GLU A 689 16.43 16.62 -2.64
C GLU A 689 15.95 16.09 -4.00
N LYS A 690 14.76 16.47 -4.44
CA LYS A 690 14.24 16.10 -5.77
C LYS A 690 15.12 16.61 -6.93
N GLU A 691 15.57 17.86 -6.83
CA GLU A 691 16.48 18.43 -7.83
C GLU A 691 17.81 17.68 -7.87
N ALA A 692 18.34 17.28 -6.72
CA ALA A 692 19.58 16.50 -6.61
C ALA A 692 19.40 15.08 -7.20
N GLU A 693 18.29 14.41 -6.93
CA GLU A 693 17.97 13.10 -7.52
C GLU A 693 17.82 13.15 -9.04
N GLN A 694 17.11 14.17 -9.55
CA GLN A 694 16.96 14.37 -11.00
C GLN A 694 18.30 14.62 -11.69
N ALA A 695 19.16 15.44 -11.10
CA ALA A 695 20.49 15.70 -11.62
C ALA A 695 21.36 14.42 -11.65
N GLN A 696 21.22 13.54 -10.65
CA GLN A 696 21.93 12.25 -10.64
C GLN A 696 21.41 11.28 -11.70
N GLN A 697 20.09 11.25 -11.95
CA GLN A 697 19.50 10.42 -12.99
C GLN A 697 19.90 10.90 -14.39
N GLU A 698 19.94 12.19 -14.61
CA GLU A 698 20.39 12.76 -15.89
C GLU A 698 21.88 12.47 -16.16
N ASP A 699 22.74 12.51 -15.13
CA ASP A 699 24.16 12.18 -15.25
C ASP A 699 24.37 10.68 -15.57
N GLN A 700 23.59 9.81 -14.93
CA GLN A 700 23.58 8.37 -15.23
C GLN A 700 23.04 8.05 -16.63
N ALA A 701 22.02 8.75 -17.09
CA ALA A 701 21.48 8.58 -18.45
C ALA A 701 22.47 9.03 -19.53
N GLN A 702 23.21 10.10 -19.28
CA GLN A 702 24.27 10.58 -20.21
C GLN A 702 25.47 9.63 -20.28
N THR A 703 25.76 8.88 -19.22
CA THR A 703 26.86 7.90 -19.19
C THR A 703 26.50 6.56 -19.86
N THR A 704 25.22 6.31 -20.12
CA THR A 704 24.72 5.08 -20.76
C THR A 704 24.37 5.22 -22.24
N ASP A 705 24.60 6.38 -22.89
CA ASP A 705 24.32 6.57 -24.31
C ASP A 705 25.34 5.80 -25.16
N PRO A 706 24.94 4.76 -25.95
CA PRO A 706 25.83 3.95 -26.78
C PRO A 706 26.50 4.73 -27.90
N ALA A 707 26.04 5.93 -28.20
CA ALA A 707 26.60 6.76 -29.30
C ALA A 707 28.00 7.32 -28.97
N GLN A 708 28.39 7.45 -27.71
CA GLN A 708 29.74 7.90 -27.32
C GLN A 708 30.78 6.76 -27.27
N ALA A 709 30.35 5.50 -27.14
CA ALA A 709 31.27 4.35 -27.22
C ALA A 709 31.79 4.06 -28.65
N ALA A 710 31.13 4.60 -29.68
CA ALA A 710 31.53 4.40 -31.08
C ALA A 710 32.51 5.47 -31.62
N ALA A 711 32.72 6.58 -30.93
CA ALA A 711 33.59 7.67 -31.37
C ALA A 711 35.05 7.55 -30.91
N GLY A 712 35.36 6.58 -30.05
CA GLY A 712 36.70 6.35 -29.45
C GLY A 712 37.60 5.32 -30.19
N GLN A 713 37.11 4.68 -31.25
CA GLN A 713 37.87 3.62 -31.93
C GLN A 713 38.07 3.88 -33.43
N THR A 714 38.74 4.96 -33.78
CA THR A 714 39.37 5.08 -35.10
C THR A 714 40.58 6.03 -35.00
N THR A 715 41.75 5.47 -34.60
CA THR A 715 43.07 5.82 -35.15
C THR A 715 44.11 4.95 -34.45
N GLY A 716 44.82 4.12 -35.25
CA GLY A 716 46.06 3.48 -34.76
C GLY A 716 46.22 2.02 -35.14
N ASN A 717 46.28 1.74 -36.45
CA ASN A 717 46.74 0.46 -36.96
C ASN A 717 48.28 0.54 -37.09
N ALA A 718 49.05 -0.24 -36.33
CA ALA A 718 50.39 -0.65 -36.69
C ALA A 718 50.79 -1.93 -35.95
N ALA A 719 51.23 -2.88 -36.73
CA ALA A 719 51.54 -4.26 -36.45
C ALA A 719 52.62 -4.49 -35.35
N ALA A 720 52.53 -5.58 -34.62
CA ALA A 720 53.57 -6.63 -34.58
C ALA A 720 53.31 -7.65 -33.45
N GLN A 721 53.73 -8.85 -33.74
CA GLN A 721 53.55 -10.20 -33.22
C GLN A 721 53.99 -10.46 -31.74
N PRO A 722 53.77 -11.69 -31.23
CA PRO A 722 53.65 -12.02 -29.84
C PRO A 722 54.94 -12.57 -29.19
N ALA A 723 55.06 -12.45 -27.89
CA ALA A 723 56.02 -13.26 -27.12
C ALA A 723 55.55 -13.50 -25.66
N GLN A 724 55.28 -14.74 -25.41
CA GLN A 724 55.72 -15.63 -24.31
C GLN A 724 55.65 -15.24 -22.82
N MET A 725 55.04 -16.17 -22.15
CA MET A 725 54.94 -16.57 -20.74
C MET A 725 56.12 -16.34 -19.79
N ALA A 726 55.72 -16.16 -18.53
CA ALA A 726 56.19 -16.69 -17.24
C ALA A 726 57.35 -15.92 -16.51
N PRO A 727 57.59 -16.19 -15.24
CA PRO A 727 56.68 -16.34 -14.08
C PRO A 727 57.09 -15.46 -12.85
N ALA A 728 56.39 -15.68 -11.73
CA ALA A 728 56.52 -15.15 -10.38
C ALA A 728 57.90 -14.80 -9.80
N ALA A 729 57.92 -13.77 -8.94
CA ALA A 729 58.80 -13.74 -7.74
C ALA A 729 58.28 -12.72 -6.71
N ASP A 730 58.01 -13.23 -5.57
CA ASP A 730 58.12 -12.89 -4.17
C ASP A 730 59.10 -11.73 -3.84
N THR A 731 58.71 -10.81 -2.93
CA THR A 731 59.56 -10.21 -1.88
C THR A 731 58.75 -9.22 -1.06
N ALA A 732 58.35 -9.58 0.16
CA ALA A 732 58.99 -9.18 1.42
C ALA A 732 58.77 -7.72 1.89
N ALA A 733 58.14 -7.63 3.05
CA ALA A 733 58.02 -6.45 3.94
C ALA A 733 59.39 -5.91 4.44
N PRO A 734 59.41 -4.76 5.09
CA PRO A 734 59.95 -4.80 6.46
C PRO A 734 59.10 -4.13 7.55
N GLU A 735 59.19 -4.77 8.71
CA GLU A 735 58.85 -4.34 10.07
C GLU A 735 59.58 -3.08 10.53
N THR A 736 58.97 -2.34 11.46
CA THR A 736 59.58 -1.84 12.73
C THR A 736 58.41 -1.48 13.65
N ALA A 737 58.14 -2.17 14.77
CA ALA A 737 58.71 -2.15 16.12
C ALA A 737 58.59 -0.75 16.78
N ALA A 738 58.05 -0.52 17.99
CA ALA A 738 57.87 -1.34 19.18
C ALA A 738 57.14 -0.56 20.29
N LYS A 739 56.75 -1.33 21.33
CA LYS A 739 56.52 -1.03 22.76
C LYS A 739 55.16 -0.40 23.10
N GLY A 740 54.31 -0.94 23.97
CA GLY A 740 54.52 -1.91 25.08
C GLY A 740 53.95 -1.31 26.36
N GLU A 741 53.03 -2.01 26.99
CA GLU A 741 52.82 -2.21 28.43
C GLU A 741 51.34 -2.58 28.69
N ALA A 742 51.09 -3.78 29.01
CA ALA A 742 50.91 -4.47 30.28
C ALA A 742 49.50 -4.43 30.84
N GLN A 743 48.86 -5.60 30.78
CA GLN A 743 47.70 -6.02 31.59
C GLN A 743 48.04 -6.08 33.10
N PRO A 744 46.98 -6.13 33.96
CA PRO A 744 46.88 -7.35 34.74
C PRO A 744 45.52 -8.06 34.67
N ALA A 745 45.65 -9.36 34.69
CA ALA A 745 44.62 -10.37 34.86
C ALA A 745 43.98 -10.35 36.26
N VAL A 746 42.69 -10.70 36.34
CA VAL A 746 42.07 -11.23 37.56
C VAL A 746 41.22 -12.45 37.19
N GLN A 747 41.64 -13.51 37.64
CA GLN A 747 41.23 -14.85 38.02
C GLN A 747 39.75 -15.25 37.96
N ASP A 748 39.59 -16.46 37.46
CA ASP A 748 38.54 -17.45 37.68
C ASP A 748 38.19 -17.61 39.17
N GLU A 749 36.89 -17.71 39.45
CA GLU A 749 36.41 -18.48 40.57
C GLU A 749 35.21 -19.35 40.20
N GLN A 750 35.31 -20.59 40.55
CA GLN A 750 34.61 -21.80 40.20
C GLN A 750 33.15 -21.83 40.69
N GLN A 751 32.35 -22.60 39.95
CA GLN A 751 31.07 -23.21 40.35
C GLN A 751 31.20 -24.08 41.60
N PRO A 752 30.05 -24.38 42.26
CA PRO A 752 29.76 -25.79 42.41
C PRO A 752 28.43 -26.23 41.79
N ALA A 753 28.50 -27.48 41.38
CA ALA A 753 27.45 -28.27 40.73
C ALA A 753 26.51 -28.96 41.72
N ALA A 754 25.48 -29.55 41.11
CA ALA A 754 24.60 -30.66 41.54
C ALA A 754 23.38 -30.24 42.35
N ASP A 755 22.18 -30.68 42.04
CA ASP A 755 21.77 -32.08 41.92
C ASP A 755 20.50 -32.25 41.08
N THR A 756 20.45 -33.36 40.41
CA THR A 756 19.36 -34.06 39.74
C THR A 756 18.32 -34.55 40.78
N GLU A 757 17.01 -34.43 40.43
CA GLU A 757 16.02 -35.48 40.73
C GLU A 757 14.78 -35.35 39.82
N GLN A 758 14.61 -36.31 38.96
CA GLN A 758 13.54 -37.21 38.55
C GLN A 758 12.09 -36.67 38.51
N ASN A 759 11.56 -36.74 37.33
CA ASN A 759 10.14 -36.86 36.97
C ASN A 759 9.58 -38.22 37.47
N PRO A 760 8.33 -38.34 37.91
CA PRO A 760 7.40 -39.07 37.08
C PRO A 760 5.97 -38.51 37.02
N ASP A 761 5.35 -38.81 35.90
CA ASP A 761 3.98 -39.22 35.63
C ASP A 761 3.21 -38.37 34.63
N ALA A 762 3.17 -38.96 33.45
CA ALA A 762 2.23 -38.74 32.39
C ALA A 762 0.83 -39.25 32.80
N ILE A 763 -0.21 -38.45 32.59
CA ILE A 763 -1.57 -38.95 32.36
C ILE A 763 -2.16 -38.20 31.17
N ALA A 764 -2.55 -38.97 30.16
CA ALA A 764 -3.22 -38.57 28.94
C ALA A 764 -4.71 -38.23 29.16
N PRO A 765 -5.36 -37.49 28.27
CA PRO A 765 -6.73 -37.08 28.37
C PRO A 765 -7.69 -38.12 27.76
N GLU A 766 -8.82 -38.33 28.42
CA GLU A 766 -10.04 -38.88 27.81
C GLU A 766 -11.19 -37.87 27.90
N ASN A 767 -11.84 -37.71 26.73
CA ASN A 767 -13.13 -37.10 26.36
C ASN A 767 -13.15 -35.59 26.11
#